data_f90fb2f31b8c45d521cddb3b943002aa
#
_entry.id   f90fb2f31b8c45d521cddb3b943002aa
#
_cell.length_a   1.000
_cell.length_b   1.000
_cell.length_c   1.000
_cell.angle_alpha   90.00
_cell.angle_beta   90.00
_cell.angle_gamma   90.00
#
_symmetry.space_group_name_H-M   'P 1'
#
loop_
_entity.id
_entity.type
_entity.pdbx_description
1 polymer ?
#
loop_
_entity_poly.entity_id
_entity_poly.type
_entity_poly.pdbx_seq_one_letter_code
_entity_poly.pdbx_strand_id
1 'polypeptide(L)'
;MDNKNRSFSMIADVEGDYSDLTNMKLPDSLPILAVRNLVLFPGVVSPILIGRQSSLALIRKAEKNGELIGVVSQREAEVENPIRADLYDVGVYAKVLKVLTLPNGNVTAIVQGLGRLRLMELLKYKPYLVGHVEAAPENEPDRRDMEFSTAIEDLRSQTSDYIKMNDDIPEEAAFAIKNVGNNIMALNFICSNLPFSMKEKVNLLMMDSIKERLFNVLRIVNREINLQTLKLDIRNKTRDDIDEQQRNYFLQQQIKNLQAEMGNESTPEKKDLLEKAREKKWPEDIEKFFYKEAEKLDQLNPNSPDFNVLLNYLQTLVSLPWGEYTEDDLDLKRAQKILDRDHYGMEKVKERILEYIAVLSLRGDLKSPILCLYGPPGVGKTSLGKSIADALKRKYVRVSLGGLHDEAEIRGHRRTYIGAMPGRIIKNIQKAGSSNPVFILDEIDKVTQNTHNGDPASALLEVLDPEQNGAFHDNYLDVDYDLSKVMFIATANNLSTIPRPLLDRMEIIEVSGYITEEKFEIAKRHLIPKEKENTGLTDKKLTFNKAAIEKIIEQYTRESGVRQLEKQINKALRKMAFKKAESGELPFEKITPTEIEDLLGKPPFYRDIYQGNAYAGVVTGLAWTSVGGEILFIETSLSKGKGAKLTLTGNLGDVMKESAVIALEYVKAHVDTLGIDYRIFDNWNIHIHVPEGATPKDGPSAGITIATSIASALTQRKVRKNTAMTGEITLRGKVLPVGGIKEKILAAKRAGITDIVMCQENEKDINEIPEMYLKGVTFHYVENVQDVWKFALTDEIVEHPLNFEIPEEKDEKK
;
A
#
# COMPACT_ATOMS: atom_id res chain seq x y z
N MET A 1 -18.62 -15.02 29.60
CA MET A 1 -19.37 -16.14 30.16
C MET A 1 -18.97 -17.40 29.43
N ASP A 2 -18.76 -18.52 30.17
CA ASP A 2 -18.42 -19.88 29.76
C ASP A 2 -16.94 -20.18 29.42
N ASN A 3 -16.12 -20.19 30.46
CA ASN A 3 -14.77 -20.77 30.38
C ASN A 3 -14.54 -21.88 31.46
N LYS A 4 -15.57 -22.54 31.95
CA LYS A 4 -15.44 -23.50 33.05
C LYS A 4 -15.36 -24.99 32.67
N ASN A 5 -15.30 -25.36 31.39
CA ASN A 5 -15.21 -26.78 30.96
C ASN A 5 -14.16 -26.98 29.85
N ARG A 6 -12.94 -26.54 30.07
CA ARG A 6 -11.84 -27.00 29.20
C ARG A 6 -11.34 -28.35 29.71
N SER A 7 -11.58 -29.42 28.94
CA SER A 7 -10.95 -30.73 29.16
C SER A 7 -9.46 -30.63 28.85
N PHE A 8 -8.62 -30.91 29.83
CA PHE A 8 -7.17 -30.91 29.68
C PHE A 8 -6.72 -32.24 29.08
N SER A 9 -5.90 -32.19 28.01
CA SER A 9 -5.33 -33.37 27.39
C SER A 9 -4.12 -33.87 28.20
N MET A 10 -3.93 -35.20 28.24
CA MET A 10 -2.80 -35.85 28.90
C MET A 10 -1.79 -36.38 27.88
N ILE A 11 -0.60 -36.72 28.32
CA ILE A 11 0.41 -37.36 27.46
C ILE A 11 0.22 -38.87 27.59
N ALA A 12 0.36 -39.58 26.47
CA ALA A 12 0.42 -41.02 26.49
C ALA A 12 1.76 -41.45 27.08
N ASP A 13 1.71 -42.32 28.05
CA ASP A 13 2.91 -42.99 28.59
C ASP A 13 3.33 -44.06 27.57
N VAL A 14 4.18 -43.69 26.63
CA VAL A 14 4.61 -44.55 25.53
C VAL A 14 6.10 -44.85 25.72
N GLU A 15 6.43 -46.10 26.11
CA GLU A 15 7.74 -46.68 25.97
C GLU A 15 7.98 -46.97 24.48
N GLY A 16 8.52 -46.01 23.70
CA GLY A 16 8.82 -46.16 22.27
C GLY A 16 9.09 -44.85 21.53
N ASP A 17 9.62 -44.98 20.32
CA ASP A 17 9.88 -43.82 19.44
C ASP A 17 8.56 -43.26 18.86
N TYR A 18 8.46 -41.95 18.58
CA TYR A 18 7.29 -41.34 18.00
C TYR A 18 6.92 -41.95 16.63
N SER A 19 7.93 -42.34 15.86
CA SER A 19 7.76 -43.07 14.59
C SER A 19 7.05 -44.42 14.71
N ASP A 20 7.16 -45.09 15.86
CA ASP A 20 6.46 -46.38 16.08
C ASP A 20 4.94 -46.19 16.22
N LEU A 21 4.49 -45.03 16.71
CA LEU A 21 3.08 -44.65 16.81
C LEU A 21 2.47 -44.28 15.45
N THR A 22 3.26 -43.62 14.61
CA THR A 22 2.76 -43.03 13.34
C THR A 22 2.84 -43.98 12.15
N ASN A 23 3.59 -45.09 12.21
CA ASN A 23 3.82 -46.04 11.11
C ASN A 23 2.85 -47.22 11.07
N MET A 24 1.71 -47.15 11.77
CA MET A 24 0.67 -48.18 11.68
C MET A 24 0.03 -48.21 10.28
N LYS A 25 -0.18 -49.41 9.73
CA LYS A 25 -0.95 -49.60 8.49
C LYS A 25 -2.39 -49.14 8.71
N LEU A 26 -2.74 -48.03 8.08
CA LEU A 26 -4.08 -47.45 8.12
C LEU A 26 -5.00 -48.25 7.18
N PRO A 27 -6.19 -48.67 7.59
CA PRO A 27 -7.21 -49.23 6.69
C PRO A 27 -7.73 -48.11 5.74
N ASP A 28 -8.12 -48.49 4.52
CA ASP A 28 -8.61 -47.53 3.50
C ASP A 28 -9.92 -46.84 3.96
N SER A 29 -10.63 -47.40 4.92
CA SER A 29 -11.86 -46.78 5.47
C SER A 29 -11.88 -46.89 7.00
N LEU A 30 -12.19 -45.80 7.68
CA LEU A 30 -12.32 -45.71 9.13
C LEU A 30 -13.66 -45.13 9.56
N PRO A 31 -14.17 -45.54 10.74
CA PRO A 31 -15.24 -44.82 11.43
C PRO A 31 -14.74 -43.41 11.81
N ILE A 32 -15.50 -42.37 11.46
CA ILE A 32 -15.13 -40.96 11.67
C ILE A 32 -15.91 -40.36 12.85
N LEU A 33 -15.17 -39.96 13.87
CA LEU A 33 -15.69 -39.17 14.99
C LEU A 33 -15.56 -37.69 14.68
N ALA A 34 -16.66 -37.03 14.33
CA ALA A 34 -16.70 -35.58 14.13
C ALA A 34 -16.74 -34.86 15.49
N VAL A 35 -15.71 -34.08 15.82
CA VAL A 35 -15.56 -33.38 17.10
C VAL A 35 -15.76 -31.86 16.94
N ARG A 36 -16.35 -31.26 18.00
CA ARG A 36 -16.62 -29.82 18.07
C ARG A 36 -15.61 -29.14 18.97
N ASN A 37 -15.08 -27.98 18.55
CA ASN A 37 -14.17 -27.16 19.35
C ASN A 37 -12.96 -27.89 19.94
N LEU A 38 -12.51 -28.96 19.29
CA LEU A 38 -11.36 -29.76 19.71
C LEU A 38 -10.55 -30.15 18.47
N VAL A 39 -9.23 -30.10 18.60
CA VAL A 39 -8.28 -30.64 17.62
C VAL A 39 -7.39 -31.63 18.37
N LEU A 40 -7.42 -32.89 17.97
CA LEU A 40 -6.54 -33.92 18.50
C LEU A 40 -5.20 -33.89 17.78
N PHE A 41 -4.12 -34.08 18.50
CA PHE A 41 -2.77 -34.19 17.93
C PHE A 41 -2.19 -35.58 18.15
N PRO A 42 -1.28 -36.07 17.28
CA PRO A 42 -0.61 -37.38 17.48
C PRO A 42 0.18 -37.42 18.80
N GLY A 43 0.14 -38.57 19.49
CA GLY A 43 0.81 -38.76 20.78
C GLY A 43 0.08 -38.17 21.99
N VAL A 44 -1.05 -37.49 21.79
CA VAL A 44 -1.83 -36.82 22.86
C VAL A 44 -3.06 -37.67 23.23
N VAL A 45 -3.32 -37.81 24.52
CA VAL A 45 -4.54 -38.43 25.06
C VAL A 45 -5.53 -37.34 25.48
N SER A 46 -6.68 -37.33 24.89
CA SER A 46 -7.68 -36.28 25.15
C SER A 46 -9.05 -36.89 25.59
N PRO A 47 -9.66 -36.36 26.63
CA PRO A 47 -11.04 -36.68 26.97
C PRO A 47 -11.99 -35.95 26.03
N ILE A 48 -12.82 -36.69 25.29
CA ILE A 48 -13.79 -36.15 24.31
C ILE A 48 -15.17 -36.37 24.83
N LEU A 49 -15.95 -35.30 25.03
CA LEU A 49 -17.35 -35.37 25.43
C LEU A 49 -18.20 -35.83 24.24
N ILE A 50 -18.94 -36.89 24.41
CA ILE A 50 -19.79 -37.52 23.38
C ILE A 50 -21.26 -37.13 23.61
N GLY A 51 -21.75 -36.24 22.77
CA GLY A 51 -23.12 -35.74 22.85
C GLY A 51 -24.12 -36.38 21.86
N ARG A 52 -23.61 -36.98 20.76
CA ARG A 52 -24.47 -37.52 19.69
C ARG A 52 -24.65 -39.02 19.82
N GLN A 53 -25.85 -39.52 19.54
CA GLN A 53 -26.16 -40.98 19.55
C GLN A 53 -25.30 -41.75 18.53
N SER A 54 -25.06 -41.18 17.34
CA SER A 54 -24.19 -41.79 16.33
C SER A 54 -22.74 -41.90 16.80
N SER A 55 -22.23 -40.87 17.45
CA SER A 55 -20.87 -40.86 18.03
C SER A 55 -20.76 -41.86 19.20
N LEU A 56 -21.79 -41.97 20.01
CA LEU A 56 -21.83 -42.94 21.12
C LEU A 56 -21.79 -44.40 20.60
N ALA A 57 -22.56 -44.68 19.55
CA ALA A 57 -22.57 -46.00 18.91
C ALA A 57 -21.17 -46.36 18.34
N LEU A 58 -20.51 -45.34 17.68
CA LEU A 58 -19.16 -45.51 17.15
C LEU A 58 -18.15 -45.83 18.25
N ILE A 59 -18.11 -45.02 19.30
CA ILE A 59 -17.11 -45.12 20.38
C ILE A 59 -17.24 -46.44 21.16
N ARG A 60 -18.46 -46.86 21.50
CA ARG A 60 -18.71 -48.15 22.19
C ARG A 60 -18.26 -49.35 21.35
N LYS A 61 -18.49 -49.30 20.03
CA LYS A 61 -18.02 -50.36 19.13
C LYS A 61 -16.50 -50.35 19.04
N ALA A 62 -15.88 -49.18 18.90
CA ALA A 62 -14.43 -49.07 18.80
C ALA A 62 -13.73 -49.52 20.07
N GLU A 63 -14.26 -49.17 21.27
CA GLU A 63 -13.73 -49.62 22.54
C GLU A 63 -13.81 -51.17 22.66
N LYS A 64 -14.97 -51.78 22.32
CA LYS A 64 -15.19 -53.23 22.44
C LYS A 64 -14.31 -54.06 21.51
N ASN A 65 -14.08 -53.55 20.28
CA ASN A 65 -13.37 -54.31 19.24
C ASN A 65 -11.90 -53.89 19.14
N GLY A 66 -11.43 -52.83 19.82
CA GLY A 66 -10.12 -52.27 19.66
C GLY A 66 -9.87 -51.67 18.27
N GLU A 67 -10.95 -51.26 17.55
CA GLU A 67 -10.88 -50.69 16.21
C GLU A 67 -10.33 -49.27 16.26
N LEU A 68 -9.51 -48.88 15.23
CA LEU A 68 -9.09 -47.50 15.03
C LEU A 68 -10.25 -46.63 14.58
N ILE A 69 -10.25 -45.37 14.99
CA ILE A 69 -11.20 -44.37 14.57
C ILE A 69 -10.47 -43.15 13.97
N GLY A 70 -11.11 -42.45 13.05
CA GLY A 70 -10.63 -41.14 12.60
C GLY A 70 -11.32 -40.04 13.41
N VAL A 71 -10.55 -39.16 14.04
CA VAL A 71 -11.05 -37.97 14.75
C VAL A 71 -10.82 -36.77 13.89
N VAL A 72 -11.89 -36.09 13.45
CA VAL A 72 -11.85 -34.96 12.54
C VAL A 72 -12.66 -33.82 13.12
N SER A 73 -12.09 -32.62 13.14
CA SER A 73 -12.74 -31.43 13.66
C SER A 73 -13.79 -30.88 12.67
N GLN A 74 -14.87 -30.35 13.18
CA GLN A 74 -15.89 -29.65 12.41
C GLN A 74 -15.47 -28.20 12.16
N ARG A 75 -15.84 -27.67 10.99
CA ARG A 75 -15.63 -26.25 10.66
C ARG A 75 -16.55 -25.35 11.47
N GLU A 76 -17.81 -25.75 11.62
CA GLU A 76 -18.82 -25.06 12.43
C GLU A 76 -19.34 -25.99 13.53
N ALA A 77 -19.30 -25.49 14.77
CA ALA A 77 -19.70 -26.31 15.94
C ALA A 77 -21.19 -26.59 16.04
N GLU A 78 -22.01 -25.76 15.39
CA GLU A 78 -23.50 -25.84 15.50
C GLU A 78 -24.12 -26.93 14.63
N VAL A 79 -23.41 -27.41 13.62
CA VAL A 79 -23.91 -28.45 12.70
C VAL A 79 -24.06 -29.77 13.44
N GLU A 80 -25.32 -30.28 13.55
CA GLU A 80 -25.60 -31.53 14.25
C GLU A 80 -25.22 -32.78 13.44
N ASN A 81 -25.51 -32.79 12.15
CA ASN A 81 -25.23 -33.90 11.23
C ASN A 81 -24.24 -33.43 10.14
N PRO A 82 -22.95 -33.46 10.41
CA PRO A 82 -21.97 -32.96 9.49
C PRO A 82 -21.83 -33.83 8.24
N ILE A 83 -21.75 -33.17 7.11
CA ILE A 83 -21.38 -33.74 5.81
C ILE A 83 -19.89 -33.50 5.54
N ARG A 84 -19.34 -33.99 4.43
CA ARG A 84 -17.92 -33.86 4.12
C ARG A 84 -17.44 -32.40 4.10
N ALA A 85 -18.26 -31.48 3.59
CA ALA A 85 -17.93 -30.05 3.52
C ALA A 85 -17.80 -29.38 4.91
N ASP A 86 -18.49 -29.92 5.92
CA ASP A 86 -18.46 -29.38 7.28
C ASP A 86 -17.27 -29.88 8.09
N LEU A 87 -16.46 -30.77 7.55
CA LEU A 87 -15.28 -31.35 8.19
C LEU A 87 -13.99 -30.79 7.59
N TYR A 88 -12.96 -30.66 8.42
CA TYR A 88 -11.62 -30.35 7.91
C TYR A 88 -11.03 -31.53 7.15
N ASP A 89 -10.05 -31.27 6.28
CA ASP A 89 -9.47 -32.28 5.41
C ASP A 89 -8.47 -33.18 6.13
N VAL A 90 -7.84 -32.66 7.18
CA VAL A 90 -6.86 -33.38 7.99
C VAL A 90 -7.43 -33.62 9.38
N GLY A 91 -7.29 -34.83 9.85
CA GLY A 91 -7.61 -35.27 11.19
C GLY A 91 -6.53 -36.21 11.73
N VAL A 92 -6.87 -36.95 12.77
CA VAL A 92 -5.97 -37.91 13.46
C VAL A 92 -6.65 -39.25 13.58
N TYR A 93 -5.97 -40.30 13.16
CA TYR A 93 -6.46 -41.66 13.54
C TYR A 93 -6.02 -41.96 14.96
N ALA A 94 -6.95 -42.55 15.68
CA ALA A 94 -6.85 -42.65 17.13
C ALA A 94 -7.41 -43.98 17.66
N LYS A 95 -6.98 -44.35 18.87
CA LYS A 95 -7.46 -45.51 19.61
C LYS A 95 -8.30 -45.04 20.80
N VAL A 96 -9.44 -45.68 21.02
CA VAL A 96 -10.26 -45.45 22.21
C VAL A 96 -9.67 -46.28 23.36
N LEU A 97 -9.19 -45.58 24.41
CA LEU A 97 -8.60 -46.23 25.58
C LEU A 97 -9.67 -46.64 26.59
N LYS A 98 -10.61 -45.75 26.87
CA LYS A 98 -11.69 -46.00 27.86
C LYS A 98 -12.88 -45.11 27.63
N VAL A 99 -14.05 -45.61 27.93
CA VAL A 99 -15.30 -44.84 27.91
C VAL A 99 -15.82 -44.71 29.34
N LEU A 100 -16.04 -43.45 29.78
CA LEU A 100 -16.50 -43.14 31.12
C LEU A 100 -17.92 -42.53 31.04
N THR A 101 -18.81 -43.00 31.84
CA THR A 101 -20.14 -42.39 32.02
C THR A 101 -20.13 -41.61 33.32
N LEU A 102 -20.28 -40.28 33.20
CA LEU A 102 -20.29 -39.38 34.36
C LEU A 102 -21.63 -39.44 35.12
N PRO A 103 -21.69 -39.07 36.42
CA PRO A 103 -22.92 -39.09 37.22
C PRO A 103 -24.06 -38.25 36.65
N ASN A 104 -23.76 -37.25 35.85
CA ASN A 104 -24.71 -36.36 35.14
C ASN A 104 -25.27 -36.99 33.84
N GLY A 105 -24.95 -38.25 33.54
CA GLY A 105 -25.37 -38.94 32.32
C GLY A 105 -24.56 -38.64 31.07
N ASN A 106 -23.60 -37.72 31.12
CA ASN A 106 -22.70 -37.42 30.01
C ASN A 106 -21.68 -38.56 29.83
N VAL A 107 -21.35 -38.87 28.57
CA VAL A 107 -20.37 -39.89 28.24
C VAL A 107 -19.09 -39.18 27.71
N THR A 108 -17.97 -39.53 28.29
CA THR A 108 -16.65 -39.05 27.89
C THR A 108 -15.78 -40.23 27.44
N ALA A 109 -15.24 -40.13 26.23
CA ALA A 109 -14.27 -41.10 25.71
C ALA A 109 -12.84 -40.57 25.89
N ILE A 110 -12.00 -41.40 26.46
CA ILE A 110 -10.56 -41.12 26.53
C ILE A 110 -9.93 -41.70 25.25
N VAL A 111 -9.42 -40.80 24.39
CA VAL A 111 -8.95 -41.16 23.06
C VAL A 111 -7.48 -40.73 22.90
N GLN A 112 -6.65 -41.65 22.43
CA GLN A 112 -5.25 -41.44 22.13
C GLN A 112 -5.06 -41.25 20.64
N GLY A 113 -4.48 -40.08 20.24
CA GLY A 113 -4.08 -39.83 18.88
C GLY A 113 -2.81 -40.64 18.52
N LEU A 114 -2.82 -41.27 17.37
CA LEU A 114 -1.69 -42.10 16.91
C LEU A 114 -0.93 -41.40 15.77
N GLY A 115 -1.63 -40.98 14.71
CA GLY A 115 -1.00 -40.29 13.61
C GLY A 115 -2.01 -39.50 12.78
N ARG A 116 -1.55 -38.71 11.82
CA ARG A 116 -2.42 -37.87 10.98
C ARG A 116 -3.06 -38.69 9.87
N LEU A 117 -4.30 -38.33 9.54
CA LEU A 117 -5.03 -38.84 8.38
C LEU A 117 -5.55 -37.70 7.51
N ARG A 118 -5.72 -37.96 6.24
CA ARG A 118 -6.48 -37.13 5.31
C ARG A 118 -7.80 -37.78 4.99
N LEU A 119 -8.89 -37.09 5.25
CA LEU A 119 -10.24 -37.56 4.93
C LEU A 119 -10.55 -37.19 3.46
N MET A 120 -10.69 -38.17 2.61
CA MET A 120 -11.00 -37.99 1.20
C MET A 120 -12.51 -37.79 0.98
N GLU A 121 -13.31 -38.78 1.35
CA GLU A 121 -14.76 -38.75 1.21
C GLU A 121 -15.47 -39.48 2.33
N LEU A 122 -16.77 -39.22 2.51
CA LEU A 122 -17.61 -39.94 3.45
C LEU A 122 -18.39 -41.02 2.71
N LEU A 123 -18.16 -42.29 3.08
CA LEU A 123 -18.77 -43.47 2.45
C LEU A 123 -20.12 -43.82 3.04
N LYS A 124 -20.30 -43.61 4.34
CA LYS A 124 -21.54 -43.92 5.08
C LYS A 124 -21.86 -42.86 6.12
N TYR A 125 -23.14 -42.57 6.31
CA TYR A 125 -23.63 -41.59 7.29
C TYR A 125 -24.38 -42.22 8.46
N LYS A 126 -24.86 -43.48 8.32
CA LYS A 126 -25.60 -44.22 9.37
C LYS A 126 -25.02 -45.62 9.51
N PRO A 127 -24.96 -46.22 10.75
CA PRO A 127 -25.38 -45.60 12.04
C PRO A 127 -24.43 -44.55 12.58
N TYR A 128 -23.21 -44.46 12.02
CA TYR A 128 -22.19 -43.44 12.28
C TYR A 128 -21.43 -43.15 10.98
N LEU A 129 -20.64 -42.06 10.98
CA LEU A 129 -19.87 -41.69 9.81
C LEU A 129 -18.73 -42.71 9.55
N VAL A 130 -18.55 -43.10 8.28
CA VAL A 130 -17.41 -43.88 7.82
C VAL A 130 -16.82 -43.16 6.61
N GLY A 131 -15.54 -42.92 6.63
CA GLY A 131 -14.86 -42.19 5.56
C GLY A 131 -13.72 -42.99 4.95
N HIS A 132 -13.44 -42.72 3.67
CA HIS A 132 -12.24 -43.13 2.99
C HIS A 132 -11.11 -42.21 3.46
N VAL A 133 -10.02 -42.79 3.92
CA VAL A 133 -8.92 -42.04 4.55
C VAL A 133 -7.58 -42.50 4.00
N GLU A 134 -6.66 -41.54 3.92
CA GLU A 134 -5.26 -41.81 3.58
C GLU A 134 -4.35 -41.35 4.72
N ALA A 135 -3.23 -42.03 4.91
CA ALA A 135 -2.24 -41.59 5.88
C ALA A 135 -1.61 -40.26 5.43
N ALA A 136 -1.48 -39.31 6.35
CA ALA A 136 -0.83 -38.04 6.11
C ALA A 136 0.49 -37.97 6.89
N PRO A 137 1.59 -38.51 6.35
CA PRO A 137 2.87 -38.60 7.07
C PRO A 137 3.40 -37.22 7.43
N GLU A 138 4.18 -37.14 8.49
CA GLU A 138 4.88 -35.95 8.95
C GLU A 138 6.35 -36.03 8.60
N ASN A 139 6.92 -34.87 8.21
CA ASN A 139 8.36 -34.76 7.98
C ASN A 139 9.05 -34.51 9.33
N GLU A 140 9.61 -35.56 9.92
CA GLU A 140 10.34 -35.45 11.17
C GLU A 140 11.69 -34.78 10.97
N PRO A 141 12.14 -33.92 11.92
CA PRO A 141 13.46 -33.34 11.89
C PRO A 141 14.52 -34.41 12.14
N ASP A 142 15.72 -34.23 11.60
CA ASP A 142 16.87 -35.14 11.89
C ASP A 142 17.14 -35.15 13.41
N ARG A 143 17.43 -36.32 13.95
CA ARG A 143 17.78 -36.49 15.38
C ARG A 143 18.97 -35.64 15.84
N ARG A 144 19.80 -35.13 14.92
CA ARG A 144 20.92 -34.23 15.16
C ARG A 144 20.66 -32.77 14.81
N ASP A 145 19.41 -32.40 14.48
CA ASP A 145 19.06 -31.02 14.18
C ASP A 145 19.14 -30.15 15.45
N MET A 146 20.27 -29.46 15.60
CA MET A 146 20.52 -28.57 16.74
C MET A 146 19.56 -27.39 16.80
N GLU A 147 19.13 -26.90 15.65
CA GLU A 147 18.17 -25.77 15.58
C GLU A 147 16.82 -26.20 16.13
N PHE A 148 16.33 -27.39 15.74
CA PHE A 148 15.10 -27.95 16.28
C PHE A 148 15.18 -28.18 17.79
N SER A 149 16.30 -28.76 18.26
CA SER A 149 16.50 -29.06 19.68
C SER A 149 16.56 -27.80 20.54
N THR A 150 17.23 -26.76 20.08
CA THR A 150 17.29 -25.48 20.79
C THR A 150 15.95 -24.78 20.79
N ALA A 151 15.24 -24.74 19.65
CA ALA A 151 13.95 -24.10 19.53
C ALA A 151 12.85 -24.79 20.38
N ILE A 152 12.89 -26.11 20.55
CA ILE A 152 11.94 -26.84 21.42
C ILE A 152 12.20 -26.59 22.90
N GLU A 153 13.45 -26.43 23.31
CA GLU A 153 13.80 -26.05 24.67
C GLU A 153 13.32 -24.63 24.99
N ASP A 154 13.51 -23.70 24.05
CA ASP A 154 12.99 -22.34 24.17
C ASP A 154 11.47 -22.32 24.25
N LEU A 155 10.77 -23.10 23.40
CA LEU A 155 9.33 -23.26 23.46
C LEU A 155 8.85 -23.78 24.83
N ARG A 156 9.52 -24.80 25.40
CA ARG A 156 9.21 -25.32 26.73
C ARG A 156 9.34 -24.25 27.81
N SER A 157 10.41 -23.45 27.76
CA SER A 157 10.66 -22.37 28.70
C SER A 157 9.58 -21.29 28.60
N GLN A 158 9.34 -20.77 27.40
CA GLN A 158 8.33 -19.72 27.14
C GLN A 158 6.92 -20.19 27.48
N THR A 159 6.58 -21.44 27.17
CA THR A 159 5.28 -22.01 27.53
C THR A 159 5.12 -22.14 29.05
N SER A 160 6.17 -22.54 29.77
CA SER A 160 6.16 -22.59 31.23
C SER A 160 5.95 -21.20 31.86
N ASP A 161 6.58 -20.16 31.30
CA ASP A 161 6.42 -18.80 31.80
C ASP A 161 5.03 -18.23 31.45
N TYR A 162 4.47 -18.56 30.27
CA TYR A 162 3.10 -18.21 29.90
C TYR A 162 2.07 -18.84 30.87
N ILE A 163 2.26 -20.12 31.26
CA ILE A 163 1.37 -20.82 32.19
C ILE A 163 1.38 -20.14 33.57
N LYS A 164 2.56 -19.73 34.06
CA LYS A 164 2.67 -19.00 35.35
C LYS A 164 1.97 -17.63 35.35
N MET A 165 1.86 -17.01 34.17
CA MET A 165 1.18 -15.71 33.99
C MET A 165 -0.32 -15.84 33.77
N ASN A 166 -0.85 -17.06 33.63
CA ASN A 166 -2.24 -17.31 33.23
C ASN A 166 -2.95 -18.24 34.23
N ASP A 167 -3.78 -17.64 35.09
CA ASP A 167 -4.54 -18.33 36.13
C ASP A 167 -5.57 -19.36 35.57
N ASP A 168 -5.87 -19.32 34.28
CA ASP A 168 -6.83 -20.23 33.62
C ASP A 168 -6.21 -21.60 33.25
N ILE A 169 -4.89 -21.79 33.39
CA ILE A 169 -4.17 -23.01 33.06
C ILE A 169 -3.59 -23.62 34.33
N PRO A 170 -3.84 -24.89 34.64
CA PRO A 170 -3.27 -25.55 35.82
C PRO A 170 -1.73 -25.58 35.79
N GLU A 171 -1.08 -25.33 36.95
CA GLU A 171 0.38 -25.33 37.06
C GLU A 171 1.00 -26.72 36.74
N GLU A 172 0.24 -27.78 36.95
CA GLU A 172 0.64 -29.16 36.61
C GLU A 172 0.95 -29.32 35.12
N ALA A 173 0.37 -28.50 34.27
CA ALA A 173 0.64 -28.48 32.84
C ALA A 173 2.12 -28.07 32.54
N ALA A 174 2.63 -27.11 33.30
CA ALA A 174 4.03 -26.70 33.15
C ALA A 174 5.00 -27.83 33.56
N PHE A 175 4.65 -28.58 34.59
CA PHE A 175 5.41 -29.74 35.02
C PHE A 175 5.39 -30.87 33.97
N ALA A 176 4.21 -31.14 33.40
CA ALA A 176 4.06 -32.12 32.33
C ALA A 176 4.94 -31.78 31.10
N ILE A 177 4.90 -30.54 30.64
CA ILE A 177 5.69 -30.04 29.46
C ILE A 177 7.20 -30.22 29.69
N LYS A 178 7.68 -29.93 30.91
CA LYS A 178 9.12 -30.07 31.23
C LYS A 178 9.62 -31.53 31.24
N ASN A 179 8.74 -32.47 31.63
CA ASN A 179 9.15 -33.86 31.87
C ASN A 179 8.86 -34.78 30.66
N VAL A 180 8.28 -34.32 29.59
CA VAL A 180 8.08 -35.12 28.36
C VAL A 180 9.42 -35.39 27.69
N GLY A 181 9.82 -36.65 27.63
CA GLY A 181 11.09 -37.06 27.05
C GLY A 181 11.19 -36.85 25.53
N ASN A 182 10.07 -37.02 24.82
CA ASN A 182 10.03 -36.83 23.35
C ASN A 182 9.65 -35.43 22.96
N ASN A 183 10.51 -34.78 22.17
CA ASN A 183 10.33 -33.38 21.73
C ASN A 183 9.11 -33.17 20.86
N ILE A 184 8.79 -34.10 19.97
CA ILE A 184 7.62 -34.00 19.08
C ILE A 184 6.31 -34.14 19.89
N MET A 185 6.31 -35.06 20.84
CA MET A 185 5.16 -35.23 21.75
C MET A 185 4.94 -33.97 22.61
N ALA A 186 6.02 -33.32 23.09
CA ALA A 186 5.95 -32.07 23.82
C ALA A 186 5.33 -30.94 22.96
N LEU A 187 5.77 -30.83 21.71
CA LEU A 187 5.20 -29.86 20.76
C LEU A 187 3.70 -30.10 20.55
N ASN A 188 3.30 -31.34 20.27
CA ASN A 188 1.91 -31.70 20.03
C ASN A 188 1.03 -31.51 21.29
N PHE A 189 1.59 -31.76 22.47
CA PHE A 189 0.93 -31.50 23.74
C PHE A 189 0.70 -30.01 23.98
N ILE A 190 1.68 -29.17 23.67
CA ILE A 190 1.56 -27.70 23.71
C ILE A 190 0.48 -27.21 22.74
N CYS A 191 0.47 -27.71 21.50
CA CYS A 191 -0.57 -27.38 20.50
C CYS A 191 -1.97 -27.73 20.96
N SER A 192 -2.13 -28.87 21.69
CA SER A 192 -3.44 -29.30 22.16
C SER A 192 -3.97 -28.46 23.31
N ASN A 193 -3.14 -28.13 24.30
CA ASN A 193 -3.57 -27.56 25.57
C ASN A 193 -3.56 -26.04 25.67
N LEU A 194 -2.71 -25.36 24.88
CA LEU A 194 -2.72 -23.89 24.90
C LEU A 194 -4.00 -23.31 24.28
N PRO A 195 -4.43 -22.10 24.69
CA PRO A 195 -5.68 -21.48 24.29
C PRO A 195 -5.61 -20.87 22.87
N PHE A 196 -5.03 -21.60 21.94
CA PHE A 196 -5.01 -21.21 20.52
C PHE A 196 -6.43 -21.30 19.92
N SER A 197 -6.72 -20.48 18.95
CA SER A 197 -7.98 -20.54 18.21
C SER A 197 -8.10 -21.87 17.44
N MET A 198 -9.33 -22.34 17.20
CA MET A 198 -9.57 -23.56 16.41
C MET A 198 -8.88 -23.54 15.05
N LYS A 199 -8.91 -22.39 14.36
CA LYS A 199 -8.24 -22.22 13.06
C LYS A 199 -6.72 -22.38 13.17
N GLU A 200 -6.12 -21.82 14.22
CA GLU A 200 -4.67 -21.95 14.45
C GLU A 200 -4.31 -23.41 14.75
N LYS A 201 -5.06 -24.10 15.63
CA LYS A 201 -4.80 -25.53 15.94
C LYS A 201 -4.93 -26.42 14.70
N VAL A 202 -5.94 -26.22 13.88
CA VAL A 202 -6.11 -26.96 12.62
C VAL A 202 -4.97 -26.66 11.64
N ASN A 203 -4.58 -25.39 11.48
CA ASN A 203 -3.46 -25.03 10.61
C ASN A 203 -2.15 -25.69 11.08
N LEU A 204 -1.89 -25.73 12.39
CA LEU A 204 -0.74 -26.43 12.96
C LEU A 204 -0.80 -27.92 12.67
N LEU A 205 -1.96 -28.55 12.78
CA LEU A 205 -2.15 -29.96 12.46
C LEU A 205 -1.94 -30.26 10.96
N MET A 206 -2.30 -29.32 10.08
CA MET A 206 -2.15 -29.48 8.63
C MET A 206 -0.72 -29.34 8.13
N MET A 207 0.19 -28.79 8.92
CA MET A 207 1.61 -28.62 8.51
C MET A 207 2.32 -29.98 8.43
N ASP A 208 2.92 -30.29 7.29
CA ASP A 208 3.63 -31.55 7.08
C ASP A 208 5.02 -31.52 7.75
N SER A 209 5.66 -30.37 7.85
CA SER A 209 6.95 -30.22 8.52
C SER A 209 6.77 -29.94 10.01
N ILE A 210 7.26 -30.81 10.86
CA ILE A 210 7.26 -30.66 12.32
C ILE A 210 8.12 -29.45 12.75
N LYS A 211 9.21 -29.19 12.03
CA LYS A 211 10.07 -28.02 12.26
C LYS A 211 9.34 -26.70 11.99
N GLU A 212 8.61 -26.60 10.89
CA GLU A 212 7.79 -25.41 10.59
C GLU A 212 6.67 -25.24 11.61
N ARG A 213 6.04 -26.33 12.05
CA ARG A 213 5.03 -26.31 13.12
C ARG A 213 5.62 -25.72 14.40
N LEU A 214 6.81 -26.11 14.79
CA LEU A 214 7.51 -25.60 15.98
C LEU A 214 7.70 -24.09 15.92
N PHE A 215 8.24 -23.56 14.82
CA PHE A 215 8.44 -22.11 14.67
C PHE A 215 7.12 -21.32 14.67
N ASN A 216 6.07 -21.87 14.08
CA ASN A 216 4.75 -21.26 14.15
C ASN A 216 4.17 -21.26 15.57
N VAL A 217 4.36 -22.33 16.33
CA VAL A 217 3.94 -22.39 17.74
C VAL A 217 4.72 -21.38 18.59
N LEU A 218 6.03 -21.27 18.42
CA LEU A 218 6.85 -20.24 19.08
C LEU A 218 6.33 -18.84 18.81
N ARG A 219 5.99 -18.53 17.55
CA ARG A 219 5.44 -17.23 17.19
C ARG A 219 4.09 -16.94 17.89
N ILE A 220 3.23 -17.95 17.97
CA ILE A 220 1.94 -17.82 18.63
C ILE A 220 2.12 -17.63 20.15
N VAL A 221 2.98 -18.44 20.78
CA VAL A 221 3.27 -18.36 22.22
C VAL A 221 3.84 -16.99 22.58
N ASN A 222 4.82 -16.49 21.82
CA ASN A 222 5.38 -15.15 22.03
C ASN A 222 4.33 -14.04 21.92
N ARG A 223 3.40 -14.14 20.95
CA ARG A 223 2.28 -13.21 20.85
C ARG A 223 1.39 -13.26 22.10
N GLU A 224 1.06 -14.45 22.57
CA GLU A 224 0.20 -14.62 23.75
C GLU A 224 0.89 -14.11 25.03
N ILE A 225 2.20 -14.32 25.20
CA ILE A 225 2.99 -13.78 26.32
C ILE A 225 2.93 -12.25 26.31
N ASN A 226 3.18 -11.62 25.15
CA ASN A 226 3.13 -10.17 25.03
C ASN A 226 1.75 -9.60 25.38
N LEU A 227 0.67 -10.28 24.95
CA LEU A 227 -0.71 -9.90 25.29
C LEU A 227 -1.00 -10.02 26.78
N GLN A 228 -0.51 -11.07 27.45
CA GLN A 228 -0.68 -11.27 28.89
C GLN A 228 0.13 -10.25 29.69
N THR A 229 1.36 -9.97 29.30
CA THR A 229 2.18 -8.93 29.95
C THR A 229 1.49 -7.58 29.88
N LEU A 230 0.96 -7.20 28.67
CA LEU A 230 0.23 -5.95 28.51
C LEU A 230 -1.03 -5.89 29.40
N LYS A 231 -1.77 -7.01 29.53
CA LYS A 231 -2.94 -7.08 30.43
C LYS A 231 -2.56 -6.91 31.91
N LEU A 232 -1.44 -7.50 32.32
CA LEU A 232 -0.92 -7.36 33.70
C LEU A 232 -0.47 -5.92 33.99
N ASP A 233 0.22 -5.29 33.03
CA ASP A 233 0.65 -3.89 33.16
C ASP A 233 -0.54 -2.93 33.25
N ILE A 234 -1.57 -3.14 32.43
CA ILE A 234 -2.81 -2.35 32.52
C ILE A 234 -3.50 -2.57 33.87
N ARG A 235 -3.57 -3.82 34.37
CA ARG A 235 -4.23 -4.15 35.63
C ARG A 235 -3.48 -3.55 36.83
N ASN A 236 -2.13 -3.57 36.81
CA ASN A 236 -1.30 -2.96 37.84
C ASN A 236 -1.43 -1.44 37.83
N LYS A 237 -1.33 -0.79 36.65
CA LYS A 237 -1.57 0.66 36.53
C LYS A 237 -2.96 1.06 37.02
N THR A 238 -4.00 0.29 36.65
CA THR A 238 -5.37 0.59 37.11
C THR A 238 -5.52 0.44 38.62
N ARG A 239 -4.78 -0.48 39.24
CA ARG A 239 -4.79 -0.66 40.70
C ARG A 239 -4.06 0.47 41.44
N ASP A 240 -2.90 0.85 40.91
CA ASP A 240 -2.14 2.00 41.47
C ASP A 240 -2.92 3.29 41.32
N ASP A 241 -3.58 3.51 40.17
CA ASP A 241 -4.46 4.67 39.93
C ASP A 241 -5.68 4.70 40.88
N ILE A 242 -6.28 3.55 41.22
CA ILE A 242 -7.41 3.45 42.14
C ILE A 242 -6.96 3.76 43.57
N ASP A 243 -5.81 3.24 44.02
CA ASP A 243 -5.29 3.49 45.37
C ASP A 243 -4.88 4.96 45.53
N GLU A 244 -4.32 5.57 44.48
CA GLU A 244 -4.00 7.02 44.45
C GLU A 244 -5.27 7.88 44.41
N GLN A 245 -6.29 7.47 43.64
CA GLN A 245 -7.60 8.15 43.61
C GLN A 245 -8.34 8.06 44.93
N GLN A 246 -8.31 6.93 45.64
CA GLN A 246 -8.93 6.82 46.96
C GLN A 246 -8.24 7.71 48.01
N ARG A 247 -6.92 7.77 47.97
CA ARG A 247 -6.14 8.65 48.86
C ARG A 247 -6.37 10.13 48.56
N ASN A 248 -6.41 10.47 47.25
CA ASN A 248 -6.72 11.83 46.81
C ASN A 248 -8.18 12.21 47.10
N TYR A 249 -9.13 11.30 47.00
CA TYR A 249 -10.54 11.51 47.34
C TYR A 249 -10.71 11.85 48.84
N PHE A 250 -9.99 11.15 49.73
CA PHE A 250 -10.06 11.40 51.17
C PHE A 250 -9.46 12.77 51.55
N LEU A 251 -8.34 13.13 50.93
CA LEU A 251 -7.71 14.45 51.13
C LEU A 251 -8.56 15.59 50.58
N GLN A 252 -9.21 15.39 49.45
CA GLN A 252 -10.06 16.40 48.83
C GLN A 252 -11.43 16.52 49.51
N GLN A 253 -11.94 15.48 50.16
CA GLN A 253 -13.14 15.59 50.96
C GLN A 253 -12.87 16.42 52.24
N GLN A 254 -11.66 16.36 52.78
CA GLN A 254 -11.26 17.26 53.83
C GLN A 254 -11.11 18.72 53.36
N ILE A 255 -10.52 18.91 52.15
CA ILE A 255 -10.41 20.25 51.54
C ILE A 255 -11.80 20.80 51.19
N LYS A 256 -12.73 19.96 50.67
CA LYS A 256 -14.11 20.36 50.34
C LYS A 256 -14.93 20.79 51.56
N ASN A 257 -14.73 20.11 52.69
CA ASN A 257 -15.35 20.53 53.96
C ASN A 257 -14.79 21.86 54.47
N LEU A 258 -13.51 22.12 54.26
CA LEU A 258 -12.88 23.41 54.58
C LEU A 258 -13.28 24.53 53.59
N GLN A 259 -13.49 24.20 52.31
CA GLN A 259 -13.93 25.15 51.29
C GLN A 259 -15.42 25.48 51.38
N ALA A 260 -16.27 24.53 51.84
CA ALA A 260 -17.68 24.80 52.11
C ALA A 260 -17.89 25.79 53.25
N GLU A 261 -16.91 25.89 54.18
CA GLU A 261 -16.88 26.93 55.23
C GLU A 261 -16.38 28.30 54.74
N MET A 262 -15.72 28.38 53.56
CA MET A 262 -15.12 29.61 53.01
C MET A 262 -15.94 30.30 51.89
N GLY A 263 -17.09 29.78 51.49
CA GLY A 263 -17.98 30.43 50.50
C GLY A 263 -17.62 30.14 49.03
N ASN A 264 -18.64 29.95 48.24
CA ASN A 264 -18.65 29.56 46.80
C ASN A 264 -17.68 30.36 45.93
N GLU A 265 -16.40 29.95 45.80
CA GLU A 265 -15.53 30.44 44.74
C GLU A 265 -15.38 29.40 43.64
N SER A 266 -15.72 29.79 42.43
CA SER A 266 -15.51 28.99 41.22
C SER A 266 -14.06 28.46 41.12
N THR A 267 -13.86 27.20 40.69
CA THR A 267 -12.55 26.57 40.57
C THR A 267 -11.58 27.43 39.77
N PRO A 268 -10.28 27.47 40.11
CA PRO A 268 -9.28 28.27 39.38
C PRO A 268 -9.29 28.01 37.87
N GLU A 269 -9.48 26.73 37.46
CA GLU A 269 -9.56 26.30 36.08
C GLU A 269 -10.76 26.91 35.34
N LYS A 270 -11.90 27.04 36.01
CA LYS A 270 -13.08 27.69 35.46
C LYS A 270 -12.87 29.19 35.28
N LYS A 271 -12.23 29.87 36.28
CA LYS A 271 -11.91 31.30 36.17
C LYS A 271 -11.02 31.59 34.98
N ASP A 272 -9.91 30.85 34.80
CA ASP A 272 -9.01 30.98 33.65
C ASP A 272 -9.74 30.72 32.31
N LEU A 273 -10.60 29.70 32.27
CA LEU A 273 -11.40 29.39 31.09
C LEU A 273 -12.36 30.54 30.72
N LEU A 274 -13.06 31.13 31.69
CA LEU A 274 -13.97 32.25 31.48
C LEU A 274 -13.24 33.54 31.08
N GLU A 275 -12.05 33.79 31.59
CA GLU A 275 -11.21 34.92 31.17
C GLU A 275 -10.81 34.78 29.70
N LYS A 276 -10.29 33.65 29.32
CA LYS A 276 -9.94 33.33 27.92
C LYS A 276 -11.15 33.42 27.00
N ALA A 277 -12.31 32.98 27.45
CA ALA A 277 -13.55 33.04 26.67
C ALA A 277 -14.03 34.46 26.41
N ARG A 278 -13.82 35.41 27.34
CA ARG A 278 -14.20 36.82 27.16
C ARG A 278 -13.38 37.54 26.11
N GLU A 279 -12.17 37.08 25.83
CA GLU A 279 -11.29 37.65 24.80
C GLU A 279 -11.64 37.18 23.39
N LYS A 280 -12.48 36.13 23.25
CA LYS A 280 -12.82 35.53 21.95
C LYS A 280 -13.97 36.28 21.23
N LYS A 281 -13.89 36.29 19.93
CA LYS A 281 -14.93 36.86 19.06
C LYS A 281 -15.95 35.76 18.66
N TRP A 282 -16.76 35.39 19.62
CA TRP A 282 -17.74 34.34 19.42
C TRP A 282 -18.86 34.73 18.43
N PRO A 283 -19.38 33.80 17.60
CA PRO A 283 -20.74 33.89 17.08
C PRO A 283 -21.75 33.85 18.25
N GLU A 284 -22.80 34.63 18.17
CA GLU A 284 -23.76 34.84 19.29
C GLU A 284 -24.35 33.51 19.84
N ASP A 285 -24.68 32.59 18.91
CA ASP A 285 -25.25 31.28 19.31
C ASP A 285 -24.24 30.39 20.03
N ILE A 286 -22.97 30.42 19.59
CA ILE A 286 -21.87 29.65 20.18
C ILE A 286 -21.50 30.22 21.54
N GLU A 287 -21.50 31.52 21.69
CA GLU A 287 -21.26 32.18 22.96
C GLU A 287 -22.29 31.75 24.03
N LYS A 288 -23.59 31.85 23.68
CA LYS A 288 -24.68 31.40 24.54
C LYS A 288 -24.54 29.92 24.91
N PHE A 289 -24.21 29.09 23.93
CA PHE A 289 -23.97 27.66 24.13
C PHE A 289 -22.80 27.42 25.10
N PHE A 290 -21.66 28.09 24.87
CA PHE A 290 -20.48 27.96 25.72
C PHE A 290 -20.78 28.29 27.18
N TYR A 291 -21.40 29.44 27.48
CA TYR A 291 -21.70 29.82 28.82
C TYR A 291 -22.69 28.86 29.49
N LYS A 292 -23.69 28.38 28.79
CA LYS A 292 -24.61 27.35 29.26
C LYS A 292 -23.93 26.04 29.63
N GLU A 293 -22.97 25.60 28.82
CA GLU A 293 -22.19 24.39 29.12
C GLU A 293 -21.20 24.64 30.28
N ALA A 294 -20.60 25.85 30.37
CA ALA A 294 -19.73 26.23 31.46
C ALA A 294 -20.43 26.30 32.84
N GLU A 295 -21.72 26.62 32.87
CA GLU A 295 -22.54 26.57 34.11
C GLU A 295 -22.70 25.15 34.64
N LYS A 296 -22.69 24.13 33.78
CA LYS A 296 -22.75 22.73 34.22
C LYS A 296 -21.52 22.29 35.02
N LEU A 297 -20.35 22.93 34.83
CA LEU A 297 -19.16 22.65 35.65
C LEU A 297 -19.40 22.86 37.14
N ASP A 298 -20.26 23.83 37.51
CA ASP A 298 -20.57 24.09 38.92
C ASP A 298 -21.40 22.98 39.58
N GLN A 299 -22.12 22.20 38.74
CA GLN A 299 -22.95 21.09 39.19
C GLN A 299 -22.18 19.76 39.27
N LEU A 300 -20.98 19.71 38.70
CA LEU A 300 -20.15 18.51 38.68
C LEU A 300 -19.11 18.53 39.79
N ASN A 301 -18.82 17.36 40.34
CA ASN A 301 -17.70 17.21 41.26
C ASN A 301 -16.36 17.39 40.51
N PRO A 302 -15.46 18.31 40.94
CA PRO A 302 -14.16 18.52 40.28
C PRO A 302 -13.30 17.27 40.14
N ASN A 303 -13.54 16.24 40.95
CA ASN A 303 -12.82 14.97 40.90
C ASN A 303 -13.51 13.90 40.05
N SER A 304 -14.64 14.19 39.45
CA SER A 304 -15.33 13.23 38.61
C SER A 304 -14.69 13.18 37.22
N PRO A 305 -14.66 12.01 36.55
CA PRO A 305 -14.26 11.91 35.16
C PRO A 305 -15.07 12.84 34.25
N ASP A 306 -16.34 13.05 34.53
CA ASP A 306 -17.25 13.89 33.75
C ASP A 306 -16.86 15.37 33.79
N PHE A 307 -16.35 15.85 34.95
CA PHE A 307 -15.82 17.21 35.09
C PHE A 307 -14.64 17.44 34.15
N ASN A 308 -13.68 16.50 34.11
CA ASN A 308 -12.51 16.59 33.24
C ASN A 308 -12.89 16.50 31.76
N VAL A 309 -13.87 15.66 31.40
CA VAL A 309 -14.39 15.56 30.03
C VAL A 309 -15.02 16.89 29.61
N LEU A 310 -15.87 17.48 30.45
CA LEU A 310 -16.51 18.75 30.13
C LEU A 310 -15.51 19.92 30.13
N LEU A 311 -14.55 19.93 31.03
CA LEU A 311 -13.50 20.95 31.07
C LEU A 311 -12.63 20.90 29.82
N ASN A 312 -12.15 19.72 29.39
CA ASN A 312 -11.38 19.54 28.18
C ASN A 312 -12.17 19.95 26.93
N TYR A 313 -13.45 19.65 26.89
CA TYR A 313 -14.36 20.07 25.83
C TYR A 313 -14.45 21.60 25.74
N LEU A 314 -14.71 22.29 26.85
CA LEU A 314 -14.80 23.75 26.91
C LEU A 314 -13.46 24.42 26.60
N GLN A 315 -12.34 23.83 27.06
CA GLN A 315 -10.98 24.27 26.66
C GLN A 315 -10.75 24.14 25.15
N THR A 316 -11.26 23.08 24.56
CA THR A 316 -11.18 22.90 23.09
C THR A 316 -11.98 23.99 22.36
N LEU A 317 -13.21 24.28 22.81
CA LEU A 317 -14.02 25.36 22.26
C LEU A 317 -13.33 26.73 22.34
N VAL A 318 -12.78 27.10 23.51
CA VAL A 318 -12.07 28.38 23.70
C VAL A 318 -10.80 28.45 22.88
N SER A 319 -10.12 27.33 22.64
CA SER A 319 -8.87 27.31 21.91
C SER A 319 -9.03 27.50 20.40
N LEU A 320 -10.26 27.37 19.87
CA LEU A 320 -10.54 27.61 18.47
C LEU A 320 -10.49 29.12 18.13
N PRO A 321 -10.05 29.48 16.94
CA PRO A 321 -9.89 30.87 16.52
C PRO A 321 -11.20 31.47 16.02
N TRP A 322 -12.23 31.53 16.84
CA TRP A 322 -13.54 32.09 16.50
C TRP A 322 -13.43 33.54 16.03
N GLY A 323 -13.81 33.81 14.77
CA GLY A 323 -13.77 35.16 14.22
C GLY A 323 -12.35 35.77 14.10
N GLU A 324 -11.31 34.98 14.28
CA GLU A 324 -9.91 35.40 14.13
C GLU A 324 -9.42 35.09 12.70
N TYR A 325 -9.21 36.13 11.91
CA TYR A 325 -8.77 36.03 10.51
C TYR A 325 -7.43 36.71 10.32
N THR A 326 -6.58 36.12 9.49
CA THR A 326 -5.39 36.80 8.96
C THR A 326 -5.79 37.71 7.82
N GLU A 327 -5.19 38.91 7.75
CA GLU A 327 -5.40 39.84 6.62
C GLU A 327 -4.76 39.29 5.35
N ASP A 328 -5.57 39.20 4.30
CA ASP A 328 -5.12 38.68 3.00
C ASP A 328 -4.31 39.73 2.25
N ASP A 329 -3.17 39.28 1.71
CA ASP A 329 -2.39 40.07 0.76
C ASP A 329 -2.69 39.58 -0.66
N LEU A 330 -3.46 40.40 -1.39
CA LEU A 330 -3.96 40.04 -2.73
C LEU A 330 -3.14 40.71 -3.86
N ASP A 331 -1.90 41.17 -3.57
CA ASP A 331 -1.00 41.72 -4.59
C ASP A 331 -0.47 40.60 -5.51
N LEU A 332 -0.99 40.58 -6.75
CA LEU A 332 -0.63 39.61 -7.79
C LEU A 332 0.87 39.63 -8.14
N LYS A 333 1.50 40.84 -8.14
CA LYS A 333 2.92 40.97 -8.46
C LYS A 333 3.79 40.33 -7.37
N ARG A 334 3.38 40.48 -6.11
CA ARG A 334 4.06 39.86 -4.99
C ARG A 334 3.84 38.34 -5.01
N ALA A 335 2.61 37.89 -5.25
CA ALA A 335 2.29 36.47 -5.36
C ALA A 335 3.13 35.80 -6.47
N GLN A 336 3.23 36.41 -7.65
CA GLN A 336 4.07 35.95 -8.74
C GLN A 336 5.55 35.83 -8.32
N LYS A 337 6.10 36.87 -7.66
CA LYS A 337 7.49 36.84 -7.19
C LYS A 337 7.76 35.72 -6.18
N ILE A 338 6.82 35.40 -5.31
CA ILE A 338 6.95 34.31 -4.33
C ILE A 338 6.93 32.98 -5.07
N LEU A 339 5.97 32.76 -5.97
CA LEU A 339 5.87 31.55 -6.78
C LEU A 339 7.13 31.34 -7.64
N ASP A 340 7.68 32.39 -8.24
CA ASP A 340 8.91 32.33 -9.05
C ASP A 340 10.16 32.08 -8.20
N ARG A 341 10.18 32.61 -6.98
CA ARG A 341 11.26 32.37 -6.03
C ARG A 341 11.29 30.91 -5.59
N ASP A 342 10.13 30.31 -5.29
CA ASP A 342 10.02 29.01 -4.65
C ASP A 342 9.93 27.86 -5.66
N HIS A 343 9.45 28.12 -6.88
CA HIS A 343 9.22 27.12 -7.92
C HIS A 343 9.80 27.54 -9.26
N TYR A 344 10.70 26.71 -9.79
CA TYR A 344 11.24 26.90 -11.12
C TYR A 344 10.35 26.25 -12.17
N GLY A 345 10.09 26.95 -13.29
CA GLY A 345 9.18 26.48 -14.33
C GLY A 345 7.71 26.53 -13.90
N MET A 346 6.90 25.63 -14.41
CA MET A 346 5.45 25.49 -14.11
C MET A 346 4.62 26.73 -14.45
N GLU A 347 4.92 27.42 -15.55
CA GLU A 347 4.30 28.71 -15.88
C GLU A 347 2.76 28.62 -15.94
N LYS A 348 2.21 27.57 -16.59
CA LYS A 348 0.75 27.35 -16.66
C LYS A 348 0.11 27.15 -15.27
N VAL A 349 0.80 26.45 -14.37
CA VAL A 349 0.31 26.22 -13.00
C VAL A 349 0.32 27.51 -12.20
N LYS A 350 1.39 28.30 -12.31
CA LYS A 350 1.49 29.61 -11.65
C LYS A 350 0.44 30.59 -12.17
N GLU A 351 0.23 30.63 -13.49
CA GLU A 351 -0.80 31.46 -14.13
C GLU A 351 -2.19 31.15 -13.59
N ARG A 352 -2.54 29.86 -13.51
CA ARG A 352 -3.83 29.42 -12.93
C ARG A 352 -3.98 29.79 -11.45
N ILE A 353 -2.92 29.67 -10.67
CA ILE A 353 -2.92 30.11 -9.27
C ILE A 353 -3.12 31.61 -9.16
N LEU A 354 -2.46 32.40 -10.02
CA LEU A 354 -2.63 33.85 -10.06
C LEU A 354 -4.04 34.26 -10.51
N GLU A 355 -4.61 33.59 -11.51
CA GLU A 355 -6.02 33.77 -11.89
C GLU A 355 -6.96 33.55 -10.72
N TYR A 356 -6.75 32.48 -9.96
CA TYR A 356 -7.57 32.15 -8.77
C TYR A 356 -7.43 33.26 -7.71
N ILE A 357 -6.23 33.75 -7.43
CA ILE A 357 -5.99 34.87 -6.50
C ILE A 357 -6.65 36.15 -7.02
N ALA A 358 -6.63 36.39 -8.32
CA ALA A 358 -7.29 37.56 -8.93
C ALA A 358 -8.81 37.49 -8.76
N VAL A 359 -9.43 36.33 -8.98
CA VAL A 359 -10.87 36.13 -8.75
C VAL A 359 -11.21 36.35 -7.28
N LEU A 360 -10.41 35.83 -6.36
CA LEU A 360 -10.58 36.06 -4.92
C LEU A 360 -10.51 37.55 -4.57
N SER A 361 -9.57 38.29 -5.18
CA SER A 361 -9.43 39.76 -5.00
C SER A 361 -10.65 40.54 -5.48
N LEU A 362 -11.30 40.08 -6.56
CA LEU A 362 -12.44 40.78 -7.17
C LEU A 362 -13.79 40.47 -6.49
N ARG A 363 -13.97 39.22 -6.08
CA ARG A 363 -15.21 38.73 -5.48
C ARG A 363 -15.27 38.89 -3.96
N GLY A 364 -14.12 38.78 -3.28
CA GLY A 364 -14.05 38.83 -1.81
C GLY A 364 -14.62 37.59 -1.10
N ASP A 365 -15.02 36.56 -1.86
CA ASP A 365 -15.50 35.28 -1.33
C ASP A 365 -14.80 34.07 -1.98
N LEU A 366 -14.77 32.94 -1.30
CA LEU A 366 -14.14 31.67 -1.74
C LEU A 366 -15.16 30.69 -2.38
N LYS A 367 -16.26 31.18 -2.94
CA LYS A 367 -17.24 30.34 -3.65
C LYS A 367 -16.77 29.83 -5.01
N SER A 368 -15.47 29.61 -5.15
CA SER A 368 -14.84 29.03 -6.35
C SER A 368 -14.58 27.54 -6.13
N PRO A 369 -14.47 26.74 -7.19
CA PRO A 369 -14.07 25.34 -7.09
C PRO A 369 -12.71 25.22 -6.35
N ILE A 370 -12.54 24.11 -5.67
CA ILE A 370 -11.32 23.83 -4.91
C ILE A 370 -10.19 23.48 -5.86
N LEU A 371 -9.01 24.04 -5.66
CA LEU A 371 -7.85 23.71 -6.47
C LEU A 371 -7.36 22.29 -6.17
N CYS A 372 -7.27 21.44 -7.20
CA CYS A 372 -6.67 20.11 -7.10
C CYS A 372 -5.38 20.05 -7.94
N LEU A 373 -4.25 19.98 -7.26
CA LEU A 373 -2.94 19.83 -7.90
C LEU A 373 -2.70 18.35 -8.19
N TYR A 374 -2.83 17.97 -9.45
CA TYR A 374 -2.67 16.59 -9.92
C TYR A 374 -1.34 16.40 -10.65
N GLY A 375 -0.67 15.27 -10.44
CA GLY A 375 0.55 14.91 -11.18
C GLY A 375 1.43 13.91 -10.44
N PRO A 376 2.58 13.53 -11.03
CA PRO A 376 3.45 12.51 -10.45
C PRO A 376 4.02 12.92 -9.08
N PRO A 377 4.48 11.96 -8.27
CA PRO A 377 5.08 12.25 -6.97
C PRO A 377 6.39 13.03 -7.10
N GLY A 378 6.63 13.95 -6.16
CA GLY A 378 7.90 14.69 -6.08
C GLY A 378 8.01 15.90 -6.98
N VAL A 379 6.94 16.34 -7.64
CA VAL A 379 6.93 17.57 -8.49
C VAL A 379 6.62 18.85 -7.71
N GLY A 380 6.49 18.79 -6.38
CA GLY A 380 6.32 19.99 -5.57
C GLY A 380 4.88 20.43 -5.32
N LYS A 381 3.86 19.58 -5.54
CA LYS A 381 2.44 19.91 -5.29
C LYS A 381 2.17 20.47 -3.89
N THR A 382 2.69 19.80 -2.87
CA THR A 382 2.51 20.21 -1.45
C THR A 382 3.27 21.51 -1.13
N SER A 383 4.44 21.74 -1.76
CA SER A 383 5.20 22.99 -1.57
C SER A 383 4.53 24.19 -2.28
N LEU A 384 3.87 23.97 -3.43
CA LEU A 384 3.03 24.98 -4.07
C LEU A 384 1.95 25.51 -3.13
N GLY A 385 1.26 24.63 -2.41
CA GLY A 385 0.28 25.04 -1.41
C GLY A 385 0.86 25.90 -0.29
N LYS A 386 2.10 25.62 0.14
CA LYS A 386 2.81 26.48 1.10
C LYS A 386 3.13 27.85 0.52
N SER A 387 3.60 27.90 -0.72
CA SER A 387 3.92 29.18 -1.39
C SER A 387 2.67 30.02 -1.66
N ILE A 388 1.51 29.38 -1.91
CA ILE A 388 0.20 30.09 -2.00
C ILE A 388 -0.13 30.70 -0.63
N ALA A 389 0.04 29.96 0.47
CA ALA A 389 -0.19 30.48 1.81
C ALA A 389 0.73 31.68 2.13
N ASP A 390 2.01 31.60 1.77
CA ASP A 390 2.98 32.68 1.95
C ASP A 390 2.60 33.89 1.07
N ALA A 391 2.12 33.66 -0.17
CA ALA A 391 1.68 34.73 -1.09
C ALA A 391 0.48 35.50 -0.51
N LEU A 392 -0.49 34.79 0.05
CA LEU A 392 -1.69 35.38 0.68
C LEU A 392 -1.47 35.85 2.11
N LYS A 393 -0.30 35.63 2.71
CA LYS A 393 0.00 35.83 4.16
C LYS A 393 -0.93 35.05 5.09
N ARG A 394 -1.51 33.96 4.61
CA ARG A 394 -2.35 33.08 5.42
C ARG A 394 -1.52 32.04 6.17
N LYS A 395 -2.06 31.57 7.26
CA LYS A 395 -1.49 30.39 7.95
C LYS A 395 -1.58 29.17 7.08
N TYR A 396 -0.58 28.30 7.15
CA TYR A 396 -0.49 27.07 6.37
C TYR A 396 -0.79 25.85 7.24
N VAL A 397 -1.67 24.99 6.77
CA VAL A 397 -2.02 23.71 7.38
C VAL A 397 -1.91 22.59 6.35
N ARG A 398 -1.40 21.45 6.76
CA ARG A 398 -1.34 20.23 5.94
C ARG A 398 -1.94 19.05 6.67
N VAL A 399 -2.85 18.35 6.02
CA VAL A 399 -3.45 17.09 6.47
C VAL A 399 -3.25 16.03 5.39
N SER A 400 -2.59 14.92 5.75
CA SER A 400 -2.53 13.76 4.86
C SER A 400 -3.80 12.94 5.02
N LEU A 401 -4.45 12.66 3.88
CA LEU A 401 -5.65 11.84 3.79
C LEU A 401 -5.33 10.36 3.48
N GLY A 402 -4.05 10.07 3.21
CA GLY A 402 -3.60 8.69 2.99
C GLY A 402 -3.77 7.84 4.25
N GLY A 403 -4.52 6.73 4.12
CA GLY A 403 -4.80 5.82 5.24
C GLY A 403 -5.99 6.22 6.11
N LEU A 404 -6.83 7.15 5.67
CA LEU A 404 -8.13 7.44 6.27
C LEU A 404 -9.11 6.31 5.96
N HIS A 405 -9.63 5.68 7.04
CA HIS A 405 -10.58 4.58 6.94
C HIS A 405 -11.87 4.82 7.75
N ASP A 406 -11.93 5.90 8.54
CA ASP A 406 -13.04 6.23 9.43
C ASP A 406 -13.50 7.67 9.21
N GLU A 407 -14.80 7.86 9.01
CA GLU A 407 -15.44 9.16 8.89
C GLU A 407 -15.22 10.02 10.14
N ALA A 408 -15.17 9.40 11.32
CA ALA A 408 -14.94 10.07 12.58
C ALA A 408 -13.57 10.76 12.67
N GLU A 409 -12.59 10.37 11.86
CA GLU A 409 -11.33 11.10 11.79
C GLU A 409 -11.51 12.50 11.18
N ILE A 410 -12.51 12.72 10.32
CA ILE A 410 -12.80 14.02 9.69
C ILE A 410 -13.77 14.81 10.56
N ARG A 411 -14.90 14.19 10.93
CA ARG A 411 -16.01 14.81 11.69
C ARG A 411 -15.88 14.73 13.21
N GLY A 412 -14.85 14.06 13.75
CA GLY A 412 -14.72 13.85 15.18
C GLY A 412 -15.61 12.72 15.72
N HIS A 413 -15.32 12.29 16.93
CA HIS A 413 -16.07 11.26 17.66
C HIS A 413 -17.11 11.93 18.56
N ARG A 414 -18.26 11.31 18.74
CA ARG A 414 -19.28 11.82 19.66
C ARG A 414 -18.70 11.92 21.07
N ARG A 415 -18.93 13.05 21.74
CA ARG A 415 -18.43 13.41 23.08
C ARG A 415 -18.69 12.37 24.19
N THR A 416 -19.69 11.52 23.99
CA THR A 416 -20.08 10.48 24.95
C THR A 416 -19.13 9.30 25.03
N TYR A 417 -18.21 9.15 24.07
CA TYR A 417 -17.24 8.05 24.07
C TYR A 417 -15.98 8.41 24.85
N ILE A 418 -15.47 7.46 25.64
CA ILE A 418 -14.18 7.62 26.33
C ILE A 418 -13.06 7.78 25.29
N GLY A 419 -12.29 8.85 25.37
CA GLY A 419 -11.25 9.17 24.39
C GLY A 419 -11.75 9.89 23.13
N ALA A 420 -13.00 10.39 23.13
CA ALA A 420 -13.51 11.22 22.04
C ALA A 420 -12.61 12.42 21.76
N MET A 421 -12.44 12.75 20.49
CA MET A 421 -11.60 13.85 20.03
C MET A 421 -12.25 14.56 18.85
N PRO A 422 -11.99 15.89 18.68
CA PRO A 422 -12.41 16.60 17.47
C PRO A 422 -11.79 16.00 16.21
N GLY A 423 -12.45 16.19 15.10
CA GLY A 423 -11.96 15.78 13.79
C GLY A 423 -10.65 16.45 13.39
N ARG A 424 -9.98 15.88 12.40
CA ARG A 424 -8.70 16.41 11.89
C ARG A 424 -8.83 17.83 11.35
N ILE A 425 -9.99 18.19 10.76
CA ILE A 425 -10.23 19.55 10.26
C ILE A 425 -10.17 20.54 11.42
N ILE A 426 -10.98 20.34 12.44
CA ILE A 426 -11.06 21.22 13.62
C ILE A 426 -9.73 21.27 14.38
N LYS A 427 -9.08 20.13 14.62
CA LYS A 427 -7.75 20.08 15.27
C LYS A 427 -6.71 20.92 14.56
N ASN A 428 -6.75 20.93 13.24
CA ASN A 428 -5.77 21.68 12.46
C ASN A 428 -6.14 23.16 12.32
N ILE A 429 -7.40 23.53 12.33
CA ILE A 429 -7.84 24.93 12.50
C ILE A 429 -7.35 25.47 13.85
N GLN A 430 -7.54 24.70 14.94
CA GLN A 430 -7.01 25.03 16.26
C GLN A 430 -5.50 25.30 16.23
N LYS A 431 -4.72 24.40 15.59
CA LYS A 431 -3.26 24.57 15.46
C LYS A 431 -2.86 25.78 14.61
N ALA A 432 -3.65 26.13 13.62
CA ALA A 432 -3.41 27.28 12.75
C ALA A 432 -3.56 28.60 13.52
N GLY A 433 -4.46 28.64 14.51
CA GLY A 433 -4.79 29.87 15.23
C GLY A 433 -5.43 30.94 14.35
N SER A 434 -6.10 30.54 13.26
CA SER A 434 -6.82 31.44 12.34
C SER A 434 -7.93 30.66 11.66
N SER A 435 -9.07 31.30 11.43
CA SER A 435 -10.25 30.73 10.75
C SER A 435 -10.18 30.80 9.21
N ASN A 436 -9.12 31.39 8.63
CA ASN A 436 -8.93 31.47 7.18
C ASN A 436 -7.58 30.93 6.71
N PRO A 437 -7.08 29.77 7.20
CA PRO A 437 -5.82 29.22 6.73
C PRO A 437 -5.93 28.72 5.29
N VAL A 438 -4.78 28.52 4.63
CA VAL A 438 -4.66 27.64 3.48
C VAL A 438 -4.49 26.21 3.97
N PHE A 439 -5.42 25.35 3.61
CA PHE A 439 -5.54 23.99 4.11
C PHE A 439 -5.24 22.99 2.99
N ILE A 440 -4.12 22.30 3.10
CA ILE A 440 -3.71 21.30 2.12
C ILE A 440 -4.22 19.93 2.51
N LEU A 441 -5.05 19.36 1.65
CA LEU A 441 -5.55 18.00 1.70
C LEU A 441 -4.65 17.11 0.82
N ASP A 442 -3.63 16.53 1.44
CA ASP A 442 -2.59 15.79 0.72
C ASP A 442 -3.00 14.34 0.48
N GLU A 443 -2.76 13.83 -0.73
CA GLU A 443 -3.06 12.46 -1.15
C GLU A 443 -4.57 12.12 -1.09
N ILE A 444 -5.43 12.99 -1.64
CA ILE A 444 -6.89 12.78 -1.67
C ILE A 444 -7.28 11.54 -2.51
N ASP A 445 -6.43 11.15 -3.45
CA ASP A 445 -6.56 9.94 -4.26
C ASP A 445 -6.42 8.62 -3.47
N LYS A 446 -5.98 8.69 -2.22
CA LYS A 446 -5.83 7.53 -1.32
C LYS A 446 -6.96 7.40 -0.29
N VAL A 447 -7.98 8.22 -0.38
CA VAL A 447 -9.18 8.10 0.47
C VAL A 447 -9.96 6.86 0.08
N THR A 448 -10.20 5.97 1.04
CA THR A 448 -10.98 4.74 0.82
C THR A 448 -12.46 5.02 0.78
N GLN A 449 -13.18 4.33 -0.12
CA GLN A 449 -14.63 4.37 -0.21
C GLN A 449 -15.25 3.20 0.56
N ASN A 450 -16.46 3.41 1.10
CA ASN A 450 -17.31 2.35 1.69
C ASN A 450 -16.59 1.46 2.72
N THR A 451 -16.14 2.04 3.82
CA THR A 451 -15.65 1.27 4.96
C THR A 451 -16.79 0.92 5.92
N HIS A 452 -16.62 -0.12 6.74
CA HIS A 452 -17.60 -0.48 7.79
C HIS A 452 -17.81 0.64 8.84
N ASN A 453 -16.93 1.64 8.89
CA ASN A 453 -16.95 2.74 9.85
C ASN A 453 -17.39 4.08 9.22
N GLY A 454 -18.23 4.06 8.21
CA GLY A 454 -18.69 5.25 7.50
C GLY A 454 -17.94 5.52 6.18
N ASP A 455 -18.25 6.64 5.55
CA ASP A 455 -17.65 7.04 4.29
C ASP A 455 -16.88 8.37 4.42
N PRO A 456 -15.53 8.31 4.56
CA PRO A 456 -14.71 9.50 4.63
C PRO A 456 -14.86 10.45 3.42
N ALA A 457 -15.20 9.91 2.24
CA ALA A 457 -15.42 10.73 1.05
C ALA A 457 -16.68 11.62 1.19
N SER A 458 -17.74 11.09 1.81
CA SER A 458 -18.97 11.86 2.09
C SER A 458 -18.70 12.98 3.12
N ALA A 459 -17.89 12.72 4.16
CA ALA A 459 -17.50 13.76 5.11
C ALA A 459 -16.66 14.87 4.44
N LEU A 460 -15.78 14.49 3.50
CA LEU A 460 -15.01 15.47 2.73
C LEU A 460 -15.89 16.30 1.80
N LEU A 461 -16.99 15.75 1.25
CA LEU A 461 -17.92 16.53 0.43
C LEU A 461 -18.52 17.70 1.21
N GLU A 462 -18.92 17.50 2.47
CA GLU A 462 -19.44 18.57 3.32
C GLU A 462 -18.38 19.66 3.60
N VAL A 463 -17.13 19.25 3.87
CA VAL A 463 -16.01 20.18 4.08
C VAL A 463 -15.70 21.00 2.83
N LEU A 464 -15.80 20.37 1.65
CA LEU A 464 -15.35 20.93 0.39
C LEU A 464 -16.47 21.61 -0.43
N ASP A 465 -17.72 21.43 -0.04
CA ASP A 465 -18.83 22.07 -0.73
C ASP A 465 -19.01 23.51 -0.24
N PRO A 466 -18.81 24.54 -1.09
CA PRO A 466 -19.00 25.94 -0.68
C PRO A 466 -20.42 26.31 -0.20
N GLU A 467 -21.43 25.47 -0.52
CA GLU A 467 -22.81 25.67 -0.06
C GLU A 467 -23.04 25.10 1.35
N GLN A 468 -22.23 24.13 1.80
CA GLN A 468 -22.38 23.42 3.06
C GLN A 468 -21.29 23.76 4.08
N ASN A 469 -20.08 24.10 3.64
CA ASN A 469 -18.92 24.30 4.51
C ASN A 469 -19.03 25.49 5.50
N GLY A 470 -19.99 26.38 5.29
CA GLY A 470 -20.29 27.46 6.23
C GLY A 470 -20.92 26.99 7.55
N ALA A 471 -21.44 25.75 7.56
CA ALA A 471 -22.04 25.12 8.74
C ALA A 471 -21.47 23.69 8.92
N PHE A 472 -20.16 23.53 8.92
CA PHE A 472 -19.52 22.24 9.12
C PHE A 472 -19.73 21.73 10.53
N HIS A 473 -20.40 20.59 10.66
CA HIS A 473 -20.72 19.96 11.94
C HIS A 473 -19.64 18.95 12.37
N ASP A 474 -18.93 19.24 13.48
CA ASP A 474 -18.02 18.28 14.11
C ASP A 474 -18.74 17.59 15.27
N ASN A 475 -18.78 16.26 15.27
CA ASN A 475 -19.48 15.46 16.28
C ASN A 475 -18.95 15.62 17.71
N TYR A 476 -17.68 16.05 17.87
CA TYR A 476 -17.12 16.32 19.19
C TYR A 476 -17.49 17.71 19.67
N LEU A 477 -17.44 18.72 18.79
CA LEU A 477 -17.81 20.08 19.14
C LEU A 477 -19.33 20.21 19.39
N ASP A 478 -20.14 19.43 18.67
CA ASP A 478 -21.59 19.47 18.72
C ASP A 478 -22.18 20.87 18.42
N VAL A 479 -21.41 21.66 17.67
CA VAL A 479 -21.75 22.97 17.14
C VAL A 479 -21.15 23.14 15.75
N ASP A 480 -21.76 24.01 14.95
CA ASP A 480 -21.29 24.26 13.59
C ASP A 480 -20.08 25.20 13.59
N TYR A 481 -19.13 24.92 12.71
CA TYR A 481 -17.95 25.76 12.51
C TYR A 481 -17.91 26.28 11.06
N ASP A 482 -17.75 27.58 10.89
CA ASP A 482 -17.69 28.19 9.56
C ASP A 482 -16.32 27.98 8.90
N LEU A 483 -16.28 27.11 7.87
CA LEU A 483 -15.12 26.86 7.02
C LEU A 483 -15.14 27.65 5.70
N SER A 484 -16.14 28.51 5.47
CA SER A 484 -16.34 29.22 4.20
C SER A 484 -15.17 30.13 3.79
N LYS A 485 -14.35 30.56 4.76
CA LYS A 485 -13.15 31.38 4.54
C LYS A 485 -11.85 30.59 4.50
N VAL A 486 -11.90 29.27 4.67
CA VAL A 486 -10.76 28.39 4.56
C VAL A 486 -10.46 28.13 3.07
N MET A 487 -9.23 28.33 2.65
CA MET A 487 -8.83 27.98 1.29
C MET A 487 -8.35 26.53 1.25
N PHE A 488 -9.16 25.63 0.72
CA PHE A 488 -8.78 24.24 0.55
C PHE A 488 -8.04 24.01 -0.76
N ILE A 489 -6.93 23.28 -0.71
CA ILE A 489 -6.16 22.83 -1.87
C ILE A 489 -5.94 21.33 -1.72
N ALA A 490 -6.39 20.56 -2.69
CA ALA A 490 -6.17 19.12 -2.72
C ALA A 490 -4.91 18.77 -3.52
N THR A 491 -4.24 17.68 -3.18
CA THR A 491 -3.18 17.09 -4.02
C THR A 491 -3.52 15.63 -4.34
N ALA A 492 -3.25 15.22 -5.58
CA ALA A 492 -3.48 13.86 -6.05
C ALA A 492 -2.35 13.39 -6.95
N ASN A 493 -2.09 12.09 -6.95
CA ASN A 493 -1.20 11.45 -7.93
C ASN A 493 -1.97 10.71 -9.01
N ASN A 494 -3.21 10.29 -8.72
CA ASN A 494 -4.07 9.58 -9.65
C ASN A 494 -5.53 10.09 -9.52
N LEU A 495 -6.12 10.57 -10.62
CA LEU A 495 -7.51 11.04 -10.62
C LEU A 495 -8.53 9.90 -10.67
N SER A 496 -8.18 8.74 -11.22
CA SER A 496 -9.12 7.64 -11.42
C SER A 496 -9.62 7.01 -10.11
N THR A 497 -8.90 7.21 -9.01
CA THR A 497 -9.25 6.68 -7.69
C THR A 497 -10.08 7.66 -6.85
N ILE A 498 -10.20 8.91 -7.29
CA ILE A 498 -10.99 9.93 -6.59
C ILE A 498 -12.46 9.75 -6.95
N PRO A 499 -13.39 9.77 -5.96
CA PRO A 499 -14.81 9.73 -6.21
C PRO A 499 -15.28 10.86 -7.13
N ARG A 500 -16.11 10.55 -8.11
CA ARG A 500 -16.65 11.54 -9.06
C ARG A 500 -17.29 12.76 -8.38
N PRO A 501 -18.11 12.62 -7.32
CA PRO A 501 -18.69 13.77 -6.65
C PRO A 501 -17.68 14.76 -6.06
N LEU A 502 -16.49 14.26 -5.65
CA LEU A 502 -15.39 15.10 -5.21
C LEU A 502 -14.71 15.80 -6.40
N LEU A 503 -14.48 15.05 -7.50
CA LEU A 503 -13.88 15.62 -8.71
C LEU A 503 -14.70 16.75 -9.31
N ASP A 504 -16.04 16.63 -9.31
CA ASP A 504 -16.97 17.63 -9.85
C ASP A 504 -16.89 18.98 -9.10
N ARG A 505 -16.36 18.99 -7.88
CA ARG A 505 -16.17 20.19 -7.06
C ARG A 505 -14.74 20.76 -7.13
N MET A 506 -13.86 20.12 -7.90
CA MET A 506 -12.45 20.48 -7.99
C MET A 506 -12.09 21.08 -9.35
N GLU A 507 -11.32 22.15 -9.33
CA GLU A 507 -10.59 22.62 -10.50
C GLU A 507 -9.24 21.90 -10.57
N ILE A 508 -9.08 21.04 -11.58
CA ILE A 508 -7.89 20.21 -11.74
C ILE A 508 -6.79 21.00 -12.43
N ILE A 509 -5.66 21.15 -11.76
CA ILE A 509 -4.45 21.76 -12.31
C ILE A 509 -3.39 20.66 -12.44
N GLU A 510 -3.04 20.33 -13.67
CA GLU A 510 -2.02 19.34 -13.94
C GLU A 510 -0.60 19.91 -13.69
N VAL A 511 0.14 19.27 -12.82
CA VAL A 511 1.53 19.54 -12.51
C VAL A 511 2.39 18.46 -13.16
N SER A 512 2.92 18.74 -14.34
CA SER A 512 3.75 17.81 -15.11
C SER A 512 5.09 17.51 -14.41
N GLY A 513 5.76 16.44 -14.83
CA GLY A 513 7.11 16.13 -14.40
C GLY A 513 8.13 17.17 -14.91
N TYR A 514 9.28 17.19 -14.25
CA TYR A 514 10.39 18.05 -14.64
C TYR A 514 11.32 17.39 -15.66
N ILE A 515 11.81 18.17 -16.57
CA ILE A 515 12.88 17.79 -17.49
C ILE A 515 14.26 17.89 -16.82
N THR A 516 15.29 17.33 -17.45
CA THR A 516 16.66 17.34 -16.90
C THR A 516 17.17 18.73 -16.61
N GLU A 517 16.90 19.70 -17.50
CA GLU A 517 17.28 21.09 -17.37
C GLU A 517 16.56 21.79 -16.21
N GLU A 518 15.26 21.53 -16.04
CA GLU A 518 14.48 22.03 -14.92
C GLU A 518 14.95 21.41 -13.60
N LYS A 519 15.19 20.07 -13.57
CA LYS A 519 15.76 19.37 -12.40
C LYS A 519 17.13 19.95 -12.01
N PHE A 520 17.95 20.28 -13.01
CA PHE A 520 19.25 20.94 -12.77
C PHE A 520 19.09 22.28 -12.07
N GLU A 521 18.22 23.15 -12.58
CA GLU A 521 17.99 24.47 -11.98
C GLU A 521 17.36 24.35 -10.57
N ILE A 522 16.41 23.44 -10.38
CA ILE A 522 15.83 23.13 -9.06
C ILE A 522 16.89 22.61 -8.09
N ALA A 523 17.74 21.69 -8.53
CA ALA A 523 18.83 21.18 -7.72
C ALA A 523 19.78 22.29 -7.27
N LYS A 524 20.18 23.17 -8.22
CA LYS A 524 21.11 24.25 -7.97
C LYS A 524 20.54 25.34 -7.05
N ARG A 525 19.26 25.74 -7.29
CA ARG A 525 18.65 26.87 -6.57
C ARG A 525 18.05 26.48 -5.23
N HIS A 526 17.52 25.26 -5.11
CA HIS A 526 16.73 24.84 -3.94
C HIS A 526 17.31 23.64 -3.20
N LEU A 527 17.56 22.50 -3.89
CA LEU A 527 17.91 21.27 -3.19
C LEU A 527 19.31 21.30 -2.58
N ILE A 528 20.32 21.72 -3.35
CA ILE A 528 21.70 21.77 -2.84
C ILE A 528 21.86 22.73 -1.66
N PRO A 529 21.34 23.98 -1.72
CA PRO A 529 21.40 24.89 -0.56
C PRO A 529 20.72 24.32 0.68
N LYS A 530 19.50 23.77 0.52
CA LYS A 530 18.73 23.14 1.58
C LYS A 530 19.48 21.96 2.23
N GLU A 531 20.00 21.05 1.38
CA GLU A 531 20.70 19.88 1.88
C GLU A 531 22.07 20.19 2.49
N LYS A 532 22.73 21.24 2.06
CA LYS A 532 23.93 21.77 2.73
C LYS A 532 23.62 22.26 4.14
N GLU A 533 22.52 22.98 4.30
CA GLU A 533 22.06 23.44 5.62
C GLU A 533 21.71 22.25 6.53
N ASN A 534 20.93 21.29 6.00
CA ASN A 534 20.53 20.08 6.73
C ASN A 534 21.72 19.21 7.17
N THR A 535 22.81 19.21 6.41
CA THR A 535 24.04 18.43 6.71
C THR A 535 25.12 19.23 7.46
N GLY A 536 24.89 20.50 7.76
CA GLY A 536 25.87 21.38 8.42
C GLY A 536 27.05 21.76 7.54
N LEU A 537 27.01 21.49 6.24
CA LEU A 537 28.05 21.82 5.27
C LEU A 537 27.81 23.21 4.64
N THR A 538 27.74 24.25 5.44
CA THR A 538 27.46 25.64 5.00
C THR A 538 28.63 26.33 4.30
N ASP A 539 29.75 25.63 4.09
CA ASP A 539 30.93 26.17 3.43
C ASP A 539 30.58 26.64 2.01
N LYS A 540 30.84 27.93 1.72
CA LYS A 540 30.60 28.54 0.41
C LYS A 540 31.48 27.97 -0.70
N LYS A 541 32.63 27.40 -0.36
CA LYS A 541 33.57 26.79 -1.32
C LYS A 541 33.05 25.49 -1.90
N LEU A 542 32.21 24.76 -1.15
CA LEU A 542 31.61 23.51 -1.63
C LEU A 542 30.64 23.79 -2.77
N THR A 543 30.95 23.33 -3.97
CA THR A 543 30.13 23.55 -5.17
C THR A 543 29.95 22.24 -5.94
N PHE A 544 28.80 22.09 -6.59
CA PHE A 544 28.55 21.02 -7.56
C PHE A 544 28.76 21.55 -8.97
N ASN A 545 29.56 20.83 -9.77
CA ASN A 545 29.67 21.11 -11.20
C ASN A 545 28.36 20.74 -11.92
N LYS A 546 28.03 21.45 -13.00
CA LYS A 546 26.88 21.18 -13.85
C LYS A 546 26.83 19.71 -14.28
N ALA A 547 27.91 19.17 -14.81
CA ALA A 547 28.01 17.79 -15.25
C ALA A 547 27.83 16.76 -14.10
N ALA A 548 28.19 17.13 -12.86
CA ALA A 548 27.95 16.25 -11.70
C ALA A 548 26.47 16.17 -11.35
N ILE A 549 25.74 17.30 -11.38
CA ILE A 549 24.28 17.31 -11.14
C ILE A 549 23.57 16.56 -12.26
N GLU A 550 23.91 16.82 -13.53
CA GLU A 550 23.34 16.09 -14.67
C GLU A 550 23.59 14.58 -14.57
N LYS A 551 24.79 14.17 -14.14
CA LYS A 551 25.11 12.76 -13.90
C LYS A 551 24.23 12.15 -12.81
N ILE A 552 23.98 12.88 -11.71
CA ILE A 552 23.05 12.39 -10.66
C ILE A 552 21.65 12.21 -11.24
N ILE A 553 21.15 13.20 -11.98
CA ILE A 553 19.81 13.17 -12.58
C ILE A 553 19.66 12.01 -13.56
N GLU A 554 20.62 11.80 -14.45
CA GLU A 554 20.52 10.81 -15.54
C GLU A 554 20.88 9.39 -15.12
N GLN A 555 21.83 9.23 -14.18
CA GLN A 555 22.41 7.91 -13.89
C GLN A 555 22.12 7.39 -12.48
N TYR A 556 21.64 8.24 -11.56
CA TYR A 556 21.31 7.82 -10.19
C TYR A 556 19.86 8.04 -9.80
N THR A 557 19.06 8.67 -10.68
CA THR A 557 17.63 8.86 -10.45
C THR A 557 16.82 8.45 -11.68
N ARG A 558 15.61 7.92 -11.43
CA ARG A 558 14.64 7.57 -12.47
C ARG A 558 13.26 7.95 -11.93
N GLU A 559 12.90 9.22 -12.10
CA GLU A 559 11.67 9.81 -11.56
C GLU A 559 11.23 11.04 -12.38
N SER A 560 9.92 11.32 -12.39
CA SER A 560 9.40 12.56 -12.99
C SER A 560 9.64 13.78 -12.13
N GLY A 561 9.67 13.65 -10.81
CA GLY A 561 9.93 14.71 -9.84
C GLY A 561 11.38 14.85 -9.48
N VAL A 562 11.64 15.38 -8.28
CA VAL A 562 12.99 15.63 -7.73
C VAL A 562 13.24 14.99 -6.36
N ARG A 563 12.35 14.07 -5.92
CA ARG A 563 12.45 13.46 -4.58
C ARG A 563 13.64 12.49 -4.45
N GLN A 564 13.91 11.69 -5.48
CA GLN A 564 15.09 10.82 -5.49
C GLN A 564 16.36 11.65 -5.69
N LEU A 565 16.31 12.69 -6.52
CA LEU A 565 17.41 13.62 -6.71
C LEU A 565 17.81 14.26 -5.39
N GLU A 566 16.85 14.76 -4.61
CA GLU A 566 17.09 15.29 -3.26
C GLU A 566 17.77 14.25 -2.35
N LYS A 567 17.28 13.00 -2.34
CA LYS A 567 17.88 11.90 -1.56
C LYS A 567 19.32 11.59 -1.98
N GLN A 568 19.63 11.62 -3.28
CA GLN A 568 20.98 11.34 -3.76
C GLN A 568 21.93 12.49 -3.42
N ILE A 569 21.49 13.74 -3.56
CA ILE A 569 22.25 14.91 -3.13
C ILE A 569 22.52 14.84 -1.61
N ASN A 570 21.51 14.58 -0.81
CA ASN A 570 21.65 14.39 0.64
C ASN A 570 22.63 13.27 0.97
N LYS A 571 22.55 12.13 0.28
CA LYS A 571 23.47 10.99 0.48
C LYS A 571 24.92 11.39 0.17
N ALA A 572 25.17 12.13 -0.91
CA ALA A 572 26.49 12.63 -1.26
C ALA A 572 27.03 13.59 -0.18
N LEU A 573 26.20 14.56 0.23
CA LEU A 573 26.58 15.54 1.26
C LEU A 573 26.81 14.90 2.64
N ARG A 574 26.00 13.91 3.04
CA ARG A 574 26.24 13.16 4.30
C ARG A 574 27.57 12.41 4.29
N LYS A 575 27.96 11.79 3.17
CA LYS A 575 29.28 11.15 3.06
C LYS A 575 30.41 12.16 3.13
N MET A 576 30.21 13.35 2.57
CA MET A 576 31.17 14.44 2.72
C MET A 576 31.26 14.96 4.15
N ALA A 577 30.12 15.12 4.84
CA ALA A 577 30.07 15.49 6.25
C ALA A 577 30.77 14.47 7.13
N PHE A 578 30.57 13.17 6.86
CA PHE A 578 31.26 12.09 7.58
C PHE A 578 32.78 12.18 7.40
N LYS A 579 33.27 12.31 6.15
CA LYS A 579 34.71 12.42 5.88
C LYS A 579 35.29 13.69 6.49
N LYS A 580 34.57 14.82 6.49
CA LYS A 580 34.99 16.08 7.14
C LYS A 580 35.09 15.89 8.67
N ALA A 581 34.16 15.16 9.27
CA ALA A 581 34.18 14.88 10.70
C ALA A 581 35.37 13.96 11.09
N GLU A 582 35.76 13.06 10.20
CA GLU A 582 36.89 12.13 10.41
C GLU A 582 38.25 12.81 10.21
N SER A 583 38.44 13.63 9.15
CA SER A 583 39.71 14.20 8.74
C SER A 583 39.92 15.68 9.15
N GLY A 584 38.83 16.36 9.60
CA GLY A 584 38.83 17.81 9.88
C GLY A 584 38.70 18.71 8.68
N GLU A 585 38.88 18.17 7.44
CA GLU A 585 38.87 18.92 6.20
C GLU A 585 37.82 18.38 5.21
N LEU A 586 37.32 19.22 4.31
CA LEU A 586 36.45 18.78 3.21
C LEU A 586 37.27 17.93 2.23
N PRO A 587 36.79 16.73 1.88
CA PRO A 587 37.47 15.86 0.93
C PRO A 587 37.55 16.50 -0.49
N PHE A 588 36.56 17.33 -0.83
CA PHE A 588 36.47 18.03 -2.12
C PHE A 588 35.80 19.38 -1.92
N GLU A 589 36.36 20.43 -2.55
CA GLU A 589 35.71 21.76 -2.64
C GLU A 589 34.74 21.80 -3.83
N LYS A 590 35.06 21.09 -4.90
CA LYS A 590 34.24 21.03 -6.12
C LYS A 590 33.92 19.58 -6.47
N ILE A 591 32.63 19.28 -6.49
CA ILE A 591 32.13 17.95 -6.82
C ILE A 591 31.96 17.84 -8.34
N THR A 592 32.73 16.98 -8.98
CA THR A 592 32.69 16.64 -10.40
C THR A 592 32.02 15.27 -10.63
N PRO A 593 31.81 14.82 -11.87
CA PRO A 593 31.28 13.50 -12.17
C PRO A 593 32.08 12.32 -11.56
N THR A 594 33.40 12.49 -11.35
CA THR A 594 34.25 11.45 -10.74
C THR A 594 33.96 11.32 -9.23
N GLU A 595 33.95 12.46 -8.52
CA GLU A 595 33.64 12.47 -7.09
C GLU A 595 32.21 11.97 -6.79
N ILE A 596 31.26 12.13 -7.74
CA ILE A 596 29.93 11.53 -7.59
C ILE A 596 30.01 10.01 -7.55
N GLU A 597 30.83 9.38 -8.38
CA GLU A 597 31.03 7.91 -8.32
C GLU A 597 31.69 7.47 -7.00
N ASP A 598 32.66 8.23 -6.49
CA ASP A 598 33.26 7.97 -5.21
C ASP A 598 32.27 8.11 -4.04
N LEU A 599 31.35 9.07 -4.15
CA LEU A 599 30.36 9.34 -3.11
C LEU A 599 29.14 8.41 -3.20
N LEU A 600 28.62 8.14 -4.38
CA LEU A 600 27.37 7.39 -4.56
C LEU A 600 27.59 5.93 -4.97
N GLY A 601 28.78 5.59 -5.48
CA GLY A 601 29.12 4.29 -6.07
C GLY A 601 28.87 4.26 -7.57
N LYS A 602 29.00 3.09 -8.19
CA LYS A 602 28.74 2.92 -9.62
C LYS A 602 27.30 3.30 -9.96
N PRO A 603 27.06 3.98 -11.11
CA PRO A 603 25.72 4.36 -11.55
C PRO A 603 24.81 3.13 -11.69
N PRO A 604 23.61 3.13 -11.12
CA PRO A 604 22.64 2.06 -11.31
C PRO A 604 21.94 2.10 -12.68
N PHE A 605 21.93 3.26 -13.34
CA PHE A 605 21.28 3.43 -14.63
C PHE A 605 22.31 3.85 -15.68
N TYR A 606 22.18 3.29 -16.87
CA TYR A 606 22.97 3.69 -18.03
C TYR A 606 22.10 4.61 -18.89
N ARG A 607 22.77 5.50 -19.65
CA ARG A 607 22.09 6.42 -20.57
C ARG A 607 21.53 5.61 -21.75
N ASP A 608 20.25 5.81 -22.05
CA ASP A 608 19.67 5.31 -23.29
C ASP A 608 20.34 6.02 -24.47
N ILE A 609 21.01 5.26 -25.31
CA ILE A 609 21.70 5.77 -26.50
C ILE A 609 21.05 5.09 -27.70
N TYR A 610 20.78 5.87 -28.75
CA TYR A 610 20.35 5.34 -30.03
C TYR A 610 21.37 4.32 -30.58
N GLN A 611 20.89 3.10 -30.86
CA GLN A 611 21.76 1.96 -31.22
C GLN A 611 22.10 1.88 -32.71
N GLY A 612 21.64 2.82 -33.53
CA GLY A 612 21.85 2.79 -34.98
C GLY A 612 20.74 2.08 -35.74
N ASN A 613 20.99 1.86 -37.06
CA ASN A 613 20.02 1.24 -37.98
C ASN A 613 20.62 0.10 -38.79
N ALA A 614 21.61 -0.62 -38.25
CA ALA A 614 22.34 -1.65 -38.99
C ALA A 614 21.46 -2.89 -39.34
N TYR A 615 20.42 -3.13 -38.57
CA TYR A 615 19.56 -4.29 -38.66
C TYR A 615 18.18 -3.96 -39.22
N ALA A 616 17.61 -4.82 -40.07
CA ALA A 616 16.20 -4.74 -40.45
C ALA A 616 15.29 -5.12 -39.26
N GLY A 617 14.12 -4.54 -39.21
CA GLY A 617 13.15 -4.83 -38.15
C GLY A 617 13.44 -4.16 -36.81
N VAL A 618 14.48 -3.30 -36.69
CA VAL A 618 14.76 -2.55 -35.47
C VAL A 618 14.33 -1.10 -35.64
N VAL A 619 13.36 -0.64 -34.85
CA VAL A 619 12.80 0.71 -34.94
C VAL A 619 12.71 1.33 -33.54
N THR A 620 13.06 2.63 -33.48
CA THR A 620 12.96 3.36 -32.23
C THR A 620 11.60 4.01 -32.09
N GLY A 621 10.90 3.67 -31.03
CA GLY A 621 9.67 4.31 -30.57
C GLY A 621 9.90 5.23 -29.40
N LEU A 622 8.88 6.00 -29.05
CA LEU A 622 8.86 6.91 -27.90
C LEU A 622 7.75 6.50 -26.93
N ALA A 623 8.11 6.26 -25.69
CA ALA A 623 7.20 5.96 -24.60
C ALA A 623 7.15 7.11 -23.57
N TRP A 624 6.02 7.17 -22.90
CA TRP A 624 5.84 7.97 -21.69
C TRP A 624 5.50 7.04 -20.53
N THR A 625 6.16 7.22 -19.42
CA THR A 625 5.99 6.45 -18.19
C THR A 625 5.78 7.40 -17.00
N SER A 626 5.37 6.84 -15.87
CA SER A 626 5.26 7.62 -14.61
C SER A 626 6.58 8.26 -14.15
N VAL A 627 7.70 7.87 -14.76
CA VAL A 627 9.04 8.40 -14.43
C VAL A 627 9.59 9.37 -15.50
N GLY A 628 8.86 9.57 -16.59
CA GLY A 628 9.21 10.48 -17.69
C GLY A 628 9.16 9.81 -19.06
N GLY A 629 9.72 10.48 -20.08
CA GLY A 629 9.83 9.92 -21.42
C GLY A 629 11.05 9.01 -21.55
N GLU A 630 10.88 7.92 -22.32
CA GLU A 630 11.93 6.94 -22.63
C GLU A 630 11.89 6.59 -24.13
N ILE A 631 13.04 6.17 -24.69
CA ILE A 631 13.07 5.55 -26.01
C ILE A 631 12.79 4.06 -25.85
N LEU A 632 12.07 3.49 -26.81
CA LEU A 632 11.81 2.07 -26.91
C LEU A 632 12.42 1.53 -28.18
N PHE A 633 13.12 0.41 -28.10
CA PHE A 633 13.47 -0.36 -29.27
C PHE A 633 12.40 -1.40 -29.53
N ILE A 634 11.90 -1.45 -30.77
CA ILE A 634 10.99 -2.49 -31.23
C ILE A 634 11.75 -3.33 -32.25
N GLU A 635 11.92 -4.59 -31.92
CA GLU A 635 12.70 -5.53 -32.71
C GLU A 635 11.77 -6.59 -33.27
N THR A 636 11.69 -6.65 -34.60
CA THR A 636 10.94 -7.70 -35.31
C THR A 636 11.91 -8.70 -35.92
N SER A 637 11.78 -9.95 -35.56
CA SER A 637 12.54 -11.09 -36.13
C SER A 637 11.61 -12.03 -36.86
N LEU A 638 12.12 -12.57 -37.96
CA LEU A 638 11.40 -13.53 -38.84
C LEU A 638 12.03 -14.90 -38.72
N SER A 639 11.23 -15.95 -38.60
CA SER A 639 11.69 -17.34 -38.54
C SER A 639 10.84 -18.23 -39.45
N LYS A 640 11.46 -19.19 -40.18
CA LYS A 640 10.72 -20.17 -41.01
C LYS A 640 9.75 -20.98 -40.12
N GLY A 641 8.49 -21.07 -40.51
CA GLY A 641 7.46 -21.79 -39.78
C GLY A 641 6.15 -21.85 -40.55
N LYS A 642 5.31 -22.85 -40.28
CA LYS A 642 3.99 -22.97 -40.88
C LYS A 642 2.96 -22.16 -40.10
N GLY A 643 2.28 -21.22 -40.77
CA GLY A 643 1.08 -20.56 -40.28
C GLY A 643 1.30 -19.29 -39.46
N ALA A 644 2.03 -18.31 -39.93
CA ALA A 644 2.06 -16.89 -39.52
C ALA A 644 1.84 -16.62 -38.01
N LYS A 645 2.52 -17.34 -37.15
CA LYS A 645 2.38 -17.15 -35.71
C LYS A 645 3.01 -15.82 -35.30
N LEU A 646 2.20 -14.94 -34.70
CA LEU A 646 2.69 -13.75 -34.02
C LEU A 646 3.11 -14.13 -32.59
N THR A 647 4.36 -13.85 -32.24
CA THR A 647 4.89 -14.01 -30.91
C THR A 647 5.28 -12.63 -30.37
N LEU A 648 4.80 -12.28 -29.15
CA LEU A 648 5.09 -11.00 -28.53
C LEU A 648 5.83 -11.24 -27.23
N THR A 649 6.95 -10.54 -27.00
CA THR A 649 7.75 -10.64 -25.78
C THR A 649 8.23 -9.26 -25.33
N GLY A 650 8.57 -9.08 -24.04
CA GLY A 650 9.04 -7.82 -23.48
C GLY A 650 8.13 -7.22 -22.40
N ASN A 651 7.31 -8.06 -21.73
CA ASN A 651 6.38 -7.65 -20.67
C ASN A 651 5.37 -6.58 -21.14
N LEU A 652 4.70 -6.88 -22.27
CA LEU A 652 3.72 -6.01 -22.90
C LEU A 652 2.35 -6.13 -22.23
N GLY A 653 1.72 -5.01 -21.95
CA GLY A 653 0.32 -4.93 -21.52
C GLY A 653 -0.66 -5.26 -22.65
N ASP A 654 -1.93 -5.37 -22.32
CA ASP A 654 -2.94 -5.85 -23.26
C ASP A 654 -3.21 -4.86 -24.41
N VAL A 655 -3.19 -3.56 -24.13
CA VAL A 655 -3.37 -2.50 -25.14
C VAL A 655 -2.22 -2.53 -26.17
N MET A 656 -0.99 -2.73 -25.70
CA MET A 656 0.17 -2.81 -26.61
C MET A 656 0.18 -4.10 -27.44
N LYS A 657 -0.30 -5.23 -26.89
CA LYS A 657 -0.49 -6.48 -27.63
C LYS A 657 -1.55 -6.32 -28.72
N GLU A 658 -2.68 -5.69 -28.42
CA GLU A 658 -3.72 -5.37 -29.38
C GLU A 658 -3.19 -4.46 -30.49
N SER A 659 -2.44 -3.41 -30.14
CA SER A 659 -1.79 -2.54 -31.11
C SER A 659 -0.83 -3.29 -32.05
N ALA A 660 -0.11 -4.30 -31.54
CA ALA A 660 0.77 -5.14 -32.37
C ALA A 660 -0.02 -6.02 -33.35
N VAL A 661 -1.18 -6.54 -32.92
CA VAL A 661 -2.08 -7.30 -33.83
C VAL A 661 -2.63 -6.40 -34.94
N ILE A 662 -3.11 -5.19 -34.58
CA ILE A 662 -3.61 -4.20 -35.55
C ILE A 662 -2.53 -3.83 -36.55
N ALA A 663 -1.30 -3.58 -36.08
CA ALA A 663 -0.17 -3.25 -36.94
C ALA A 663 0.16 -4.38 -37.93
N LEU A 664 0.17 -5.63 -37.46
CA LEU A 664 0.40 -6.81 -38.35
C LEU A 664 -0.71 -6.96 -39.39
N GLU A 665 -1.97 -6.88 -39.00
CA GLU A 665 -3.09 -7.02 -39.94
C GLU A 665 -3.10 -5.86 -40.95
N TYR A 666 -2.71 -4.66 -40.57
CA TYR A 666 -2.53 -3.55 -41.50
C TYR A 666 -1.43 -3.82 -42.53
N VAL A 667 -0.26 -4.34 -42.08
CA VAL A 667 0.84 -4.70 -42.98
C VAL A 667 0.41 -5.80 -43.95
N LYS A 668 -0.29 -6.84 -43.49
CA LYS A 668 -0.86 -7.92 -44.34
C LYS A 668 -1.81 -7.39 -45.41
N ALA A 669 -2.65 -6.44 -45.06
CA ALA A 669 -3.60 -5.84 -45.99
C ALA A 669 -2.96 -4.92 -47.04
N HIS A 670 -1.69 -4.52 -46.87
CA HIS A 670 -1.00 -3.55 -47.69
C HIS A 670 0.35 -4.06 -48.23
N VAL A 671 0.46 -5.38 -48.41
CA VAL A 671 1.68 -6.04 -48.93
C VAL A 671 2.13 -5.50 -50.30
N ASP A 672 1.17 -5.18 -51.17
CA ASP A 672 1.44 -4.62 -52.51
C ASP A 672 2.18 -3.29 -52.42
N THR A 673 1.85 -2.45 -51.49
CA THR A 673 2.53 -1.13 -51.24
C THR A 673 3.99 -1.33 -50.81
N LEU A 674 4.30 -2.43 -50.16
CA LEU A 674 5.64 -2.76 -49.68
C LEU A 674 6.41 -3.62 -50.69
N GLY A 675 5.77 -4.07 -51.78
CA GLY A 675 6.35 -4.98 -52.76
C GLY A 675 6.65 -6.38 -52.21
N ILE A 676 5.82 -6.87 -51.29
CA ILE A 676 5.99 -8.15 -50.62
C ILE A 676 4.98 -9.16 -51.12
N ASP A 677 5.43 -10.42 -51.36
CA ASP A 677 4.54 -11.52 -51.64
C ASP A 677 3.77 -11.97 -50.39
N TYR A 678 2.45 -11.97 -50.43
CA TYR A 678 1.56 -12.30 -49.29
C TYR A 678 1.84 -13.70 -48.71
N ARG A 679 2.35 -14.66 -49.54
CA ARG A 679 2.69 -16.02 -49.09
C ARG A 679 3.81 -16.09 -48.08
N ILE A 680 4.52 -15.00 -47.86
CA ILE A 680 5.50 -14.88 -46.72
C ILE A 680 4.81 -15.19 -45.42
N PHE A 681 3.60 -14.70 -45.20
CA PHE A 681 2.87 -14.91 -43.94
C PHE A 681 2.45 -16.37 -43.71
N ASP A 682 2.41 -17.21 -44.74
CA ASP A 682 2.11 -18.65 -44.60
C ASP A 682 3.35 -19.46 -44.21
N ASN A 683 4.55 -18.93 -44.50
CA ASN A 683 5.81 -19.66 -44.41
C ASN A 683 6.77 -19.09 -43.32
N TRP A 684 6.44 -17.93 -42.75
CA TRP A 684 7.30 -17.27 -41.78
C TRP A 684 6.51 -16.82 -40.54
N ASN A 685 7.07 -17.13 -39.36
CA ASN A 685 6.56 -16.62 -38.10
C ASN A 685 7.17 -15.24 -37.82
N ILE A 686 6.40 -14.40 -37.16
CA ILE A 686 6.80 -13.05 -36.79
C ILE A 686 6.95 -13.00 -35.28
N HIS A 687 8.12 -12.58 -34.79
CA HIS A 687 8.39 -12.37 -33.37
C HIS A 687 8.73 -10.91 -33.17
N ILE A 688 7.94 -10.23 -32.35
CA ILE A 688 8.17 -8.84 -31.93
C ILE A 688 8.65 -8.87 -30.48
N HIS A 689 9.81 -8.29 -30.27
CA HIS A 689 10.42 -8.15 -28.96
C HIS A 689 10.60 -6.67 -28.62
N VAL A 690 10.24 -6.30 -27.39
CA VAL A 690 10.55 -4.97 -26.85
C VAL A 690 11.49 -5.18 -25.66
N PRO A 691 12.80 -4.87 -25.81
CA PRO A 691 13.79 -5.06 -24.76
C PRO A 691 13.41 -4.44 -23.42
N GLU A 692 14.14 -4.78 -22.35
CA GLU A 692 13.88 -4.39 -20.96
C GLU A 692 12.59 -4.96 -20.37
N GLY A 693 12.44 -6.28 -20.42
CA GLY A 693 11.26 -7.01 -19.90
C GLY A 693 10.98 -6.85 -18.40
N ALA A 694 11.89 -6.26 -17.63
CA ALA A 694 11.67 -5.95 -16.21
C ALA A 694 10.68 -4.79 -16.01
N THR A 695 10.53 -3.91 -17.01
CA THR A 695 9.60 -2.76 -16.95
C THR A 695 8.34 -3.09 -17.74
N PRO A 696 7.14 -3.08 -17.12
CA PRO A 696 5.88 -3.24 -17.86
C PRO A 696 5.70 -2.12 -18.89
N LYS A 697 5.28 -2.47 -20.10
CA LYS A 697 5.03 -1.51 -21.19
C LYS A 697 3.62 -1.70 -21.70
N ASP A 698 2.84 -0.64 -21.69
CA ASP A 698 1.47 -0.67 -22.20
C ASP A 698 1.11 0.65 -22.89
N GLY A 699 0.14 0.59 -23.79
CA GLY A 699 -0.40 1.73 -24.50
C GLY A 699 -0.38 1.58 -26.02
N PRO A 700 -1.25 2.35 -26.73
CA PRO A 700 -1.42 2.24 -28.17
C PRO A 700 -0.36 3.02 -28.96
N SER A 701 0.42 3.87 -28.32
CA SER A 701 1.30 4.87 -28.98
C SER A 701 2.50 4.27 -29.76
N ALA A 702 2.74 2.97 -29.65
CA ALA A 702 3.77 2.27 -30.38
C ALA A 702 3.27 1.70 -31.74
N GLY A 703 2.01 1.90 -32.11
CA GLY A 703 1.39 1.26 -33.28
C GLY A 703 2.12 1.50 -34.59
N ILE A 704 2.45 2.77 -34.91
CA ILE A 704 3.21 3.08 -36.14
C ILE A 704 4.65 2.54 -36.08
N THR A 705 5.24 2.48 -34.90
CA THR A 705 6.59 1.93 -34.70
C THR A 705 6.62 0.43 -34.96
N ILE A 706 5.63 -0.29 -34.43
CA ILE A 706 5.48 -1.74 -34.64
C ILE A 706 5.22 -2.03 -36.12
N ALA A 707 4.30 -1.28 -36.74
CA ALA A 707 4.01 -1.45 -38.18
C ALA A 707 5.26 -1.22 -39.07
N THR A 708 6.05 -0.20 -38.74
CA THR A 708 7.30 0.10 -39.44
C THR A 708 8.38 -0.95 -39.16
N SER A 709 8.45 -1.51 -37.98
CA SER A 709 9.37 -2.59 -37.61
C SER A 709 9.05 -3.87 -38.42
N ILE A 710 7.77 -4.23 -38.50
CA ILE A 710 7.32 -5.37 -39.32
C ILE A 710 7.64 -5.12 -40.79
N ALA A 711 7.31 -3.93 -41.33
CA ALA A 711 7.58 -3.57 -42.72
C ALA A 711 9.09 -3.59 -43.04
N SER A 712 9.93 -3.07 -42.17
CA SER A 712 11.41 -3.13 -42.31
C SER A 712 11.91 -4.58 -42.30
N ALA A 713 11.41 -5.42 -41.38
CA ALA A 713 11.80 -6.82 -41.30
C ALA A 713 11.39 -7.61 -42.57
N LEU A 714 10.20 -7.38 -43.11
CA LEU A 714 9.70 -8.06 -44.28
C LEU A 714 10.37 -7.57 -45.59
N THR A 715 10.68 -6.27 -45.68
CA THR A 715 11.35 -5.69 -46.86
C THR A 715 12.88 -5.73 -46.78
N GLN A 716 13.44 -6.07 -45.62
CA GLN A 716 14.88 -6.02 -45.33
C GLN A 716 15.51 -4.63 -45.53
N ARG A 717 14.68 -3.57 -45.57
CA ARG A 717 15.09 -2.18 -45.76
C ARG A 717 15.47 -1.55 -44.40
N LYS A 718 16.57 -0.78 -44.41
CA LYS A 718 17.00 -0.05 -43.21
C LYS A 718 16.01 1.08 -42.85
N VAL A 719 15.83 1.30 -41.58
CA VAL A 719 15.11 2.48 -41.08
C VAL A 719 16.06 3.68 -41.07
N ARG A 720 15.56 4.88 -41.34
CA ARG A 720 16.33 6.14 -41.32
C ARG A 720 17.06 6.32 -40.01
N LYS A 721 18.30 6.74 -40.02
CA LYS A 721 19.15 7.00 -38.85
C LYS A 721 18.56 8.12 -37.99
N ASN A 722 18.82 8.05 -36.71
CA ASN A 722 18.41 9.06 -35.69
C ASN A 722 16.94 9.46 -35.77
N THR A 723 16.07 8.52 -36.16
CA THR A 723 14.64 8.70 -36.30
C THR A 723 13.92 7.90 -35.20
N ALA A 724 12.99 8.55 -34.50
CA ALA A 724 12.04 7.89 -33.63
C ALA A 724 10.60 8.23 -34.04
N MET A 725 9.64 7.41 -33.60
CA MET A 725 8.28 7.63 -33.96
C MET A 725 7.31 7.30 -32.82
N THR A 726 6.15 7.97 -32.83
CA THR A 726 5.06 7.72 -31.89
C THR A 726 3.72 8.04 -32.54
N GLY A 727 2.74 7.14 -32.36
CA GLY A 727 1.41 7.27 -32.94
C GLY A 727 0.63 5.99 -32.79
N GLU A 728 -0.66 6.11 -32.55
CA GLU A 728 -1.59 5.00 -32.58
C GLU A 728 -1.99 4.70 -34.01
N ILE A 729 -2.17 3.43 -34.37
CA ILE A 729 -2.59 2.99 -35.70
C ILE A 729 -4.01 2.44 -35.66
N THR A 730 -4.82 2.77 -36.66
CA THR A 730 -6.11 2.12 -36.90
C THR A 730 -6.00 1.05 -37.99
N LEU A 731 -6.97 0.14 -38.09
CA LEU A 731 -7.06 -0.88 -39.16
C LEU A 731 -7.10 -0.27 -40.55
N ARG A 732 -7.51 1.01 -40.69
CA ARG A 732 -7.51 1.74 -41.97
C ARG A 732 -6.19 2.46 -42.24
N GLY A 733 -5.22 2.36 -41.34
CA GLY A 733 -3.92 3.00 -41.46
C GLY A 733 -3.88 4.49 -41.07
N LYS A 734 -4.99 5.07 -40.54
CA LYS A 734 -4.95 6.40 -40.02
C LYS A 734 -4.09 6.41 -38.75
N VAL A 735 -3.24 7.41 -38.62
CA VAL A 735 -2.42 7.67 -37.42
C VAL A 735 -3.22 8.61 -36.52
N LEU A 736 -3.37 8.21 -35.26
CA LEU A 736 -4.09 8.97 -34.24
C LEU A 736 -3.13 9.67 -33.27
N PRO A 737 -3.55 10.80 -32.68
CA PRO A 737 -2.73 11.56 -31.73
C PRO A 737 -2.51 10.80 -30.43
N VAL A 738 -1.40 11.05 -29.79
CA VAL A 738 -0.97 10.38 -28.55
C VAL A 738 -0.54 11.38 -27.50
N GLY A 739 -0.61 11.01 -26.22
CA GLY A 739 -0.22 11.87 -25.10
C GLY A 739 1.27 11.79 -24.74
N GLY A 740 1.68 12.64 -23.78
CA GLY A 740 3.05 12.67 -23.26
C GLY A 740 4.09 13.20 -24.28
N ILE A 741 3.67 14.08 -25.15
CA ILE A 741 4.49 14.58 -26.28
C ILE A 741 5.76 15.30 -25.78
N LYS A 742 5.64 16.17 -24.79
CA LYS A 742 6.80 16.89 -24.21
C LYS A 742 7.86 15.91 -23.70
N GLU A 743 7.46 14.96 -22.91
CA GLU A 743 8.34 13.96 -22.33
C GLU A 743 9.01 13.07 -23.39
N LYS A 744 8.24 12.65 -24.38
CA LYS A 744 8.70 11.83 -25.52
C LYS A 744 9.78 12.56 -26.33
N ILE A 745 9.55 13.84 -26.66
CA ILE A 745 10.52 14.67 -27.39
C ILE A 745 11.83 14.82 -26.64
N LEU A 746 11.73 15.08 -25.33
CA LEU A 746 12.90 15.25 -24.49
C LEU A 746 13.70 13.96 -24.33
N ALA A 747 13.01 12.80 -24.29
CA ALA A 747 13.69 11.52 -24.33
C ALA A 747 14.42 11.29 -25.66
N ALA A 748 13.75 11.56 -26.78
CA ALA A 748 14.36 11.48 -28.09
C ALA A 748 15.61 12.35 -28.21
N LYS A 749 15.51 13.61 -27.77
CA LYS A 749 16.65 14.57 -27.78
C LYS A 749 17.84 14.09 -26.93
N ARG A 750 17.56 13.54 -25.71
CA ARG A 750 18.61 12.96 -24.86
C ARG A 750 19.30 11.76 -25.51
N ALA A 751 18.56 10.95 -26.27
CA ALA A 751 19.09 9.81 -26.98
C ALA A 751 19.84 10.17 -28.29
N GLY A 752 19.88 11.46 -28.65
CA GLY A 752 20.53 11.93 -29.88
C GLY A 752 19.72 11.78 -31.16
N ILE A 753 18.40 11.61 -31.03
CA ILE A 753 17.44 11.53 -32.14
C ILE A 753 17.18 12.94 -32.67
N THR A 754 17.24 13.09 -33.99
CA THR A 754 17.08 14.37 -34.72
C THR A 754 15.74 14.45 -35.45
N ASP A 755 15.13 13.33 -35.77
CA ASP A 755 13.89 13.26 -36.54
C ASP A 755 12.78 12.51 -35.76
N ILE A 756 11.63 13.12 -35.59
CA ILE A 756 10.49 12.51 -34.91
C ILE A 756 9.30 12.47 -35.85
N VAL A 757 8.75 11.27 -36.06
CA VAL A 757 7.53 11.04 -36.84
C VAL A 757 6.36 10.92 -35.88
N MET A 758 5.30 11.71 -36.09
CA MET A 758 4.11 11.69 -35.24
C MET A 758 2.84 12.10 -35.99
N CYS A 759 1.69 11.90 -35.36
CA CYS A 759 0.39 12.30 -35.91
C CYS A 759 0.34 13.82 -36.16
N GLN A 760 -0.28 14.22 -37.29
CA GLN A 760 -0.52 15.62 -37.64
C GLN A 760 -1.27 16.36 -36.51
N GLU A 761 -2.23 15.73 -35.85
CA GLU A 761 -3.01 16.34 -34.77
C GLU A 761 -2.20 16.67 -33.51
N ASN A 762 -0.98 16.08 -33.35
CA ASN A 762 -0.07 16.43 -32.26
C ASN A 762 0.74 17.72 -32.51
N GLU A 763 0.62 18.37 -33.65
CA GLU A 763 1.25 19.68 -33.93
C GLU A 763 0.85 20.73 -32.89
N LYS A 764 -0.41 20.70 -32.42
CA LYS A 764 -0.88 21.58 -31.34
C LYS A 764 -0.07 21.41 -30.05
N ASP A 765 0.28 20.17 -29.71
CA ASP A 765 1.06 19.89 -28.48
C ASP A 765 2.51 20.40 -28.61
N ILE A 766 3.07 20.35 -29.83
CA ILE A 766 4.40 20.90 -30.13
C ILE A 766 4.42 22.42 -29.96
N ASN A 767 3.38 23.11 -30.45
CA ASN A 767 3.27 24.58 -30.39
C ASN A 767 3.18 25.07 -28.93
N GLU A 768 2.80 24.23 -27.99
CA GLU A 768 2.77 24.55 -26.56
C GLU A 768 4.12 24.38 -25.85
N ILE A 769 5.11 23.71 -26.50
CA ILE A 769 6.42 23.46 -25.92
C ILE A 769 7.34 24.63 -26.23
N PRO A 770 8.04 25.22 -25.24
CA PRO A 770 9.00 26.29 -25.47
C PRO A 770 10.06 25.91 -26.50
N GLU A 771 10.35 26.83 -27.43
CA GLU A 771 11.26 26.62 -28.59
C GLU A 771 12.65 26.11 -28.18
N MET A 772 13.14 26.53 -27.03
CA MET A 772 14.43 26.08 -26.49
C MET A 772 14.54 24.55 -26.34
N TYR A 773 13.41 23.86 -26.11
CA TYR A 773 13.37 22.40 -25.98
C TYR A 773 13.24 21.70 -27.33
N LEU A 774 12.71 22.37 -28.34
CA LEU A 774 12.53 21.83 -29.70
C LEU A 774 13.79 21.94 -30.56
N LYS A 775 14.71 22.81 -30.21
CA LYS A 775 15.93 23.07 -30.98
C LYS A 775 16.77 21.81 -31.21
N GLY A 776 17.06 21.53 -32.50
CA GLY A 776 17.84 20.36 -32.93
C GLY A 776 17.02 19.09 -33.20
N VAL A 777 15.69 19.20 -33.19
CA VAL A 777 14.75 18.12 -33.56
C VAL A 777 13.87 18.60 -34.71
N THR A 778 13.68 17.75 -35.71
CA THR A 778 12.76 17.98 -36.84
C THR A 778 11.54 17.10 -36.67
N PHE A 779 10.36 17.68 -36.84
CA PHE A 779 9.08 16.96 -36.71
C PHE A 779 8.52 16.64 -38.09
N HIS A 780 8.13 15.39 -38.26
CA HIS A 780 7.49 14.88 -39.47
C HIS A 780 6.06 14.45 -39.13
N TYR A 781 5.11 15.30 -39.52
CA TYR A 781 3.71 15.07 -39.25
C TYR A 781 3.11 14.19 -40.33
N VAL A 782 2.37 13.16 -39.90
CA VAL A 782 1.78 12.16 -40.79
C VAL A 782 0.31 11.92 -40.45
N GLU A 783 -0.49 11.62 -41.47
CA GLU A 783 -1.92 11.23 -41.30
C GLU A 783 -2.10 9.71 -41.44
N ASN A 784 -1.25 9.06 -42.27
CA ASN A 784 -1.35 7.65 -42.58
C ASN A 784 -0.02 6.91 -42.38
N VAL A 785 -0.11 5.60 -42.09
CA VAL A 785 1.06 4.74 -41.92
C VAL A 785 1.92 4.66 -43.20
N GLN A 786 1.32 4.76 -44.39
CA GLN A 786 2.05 4.79 -45.65
C GLN A 786 3.02 5.99 -45.75
N ASP A 787 2.64 7.14 -45.17
CA ASP A 787 3.51 8.31 -45.14
C ASP A 787 4.64 8.11 -44.12
N VAL A 788 4.38 7.38 -43.02
CA VAL A 788 5.43 6.93 -42.10
C VAL A 788 6.46 6.07 -42.87
N TRP A 789 5.99 5.07 -43.61
CA TRP A 789 6.90 4.18 -44.35
C TRP A 789 7.70 4.90 -45.43
N LYS A 790 7.07 5.80 -46.22
CA LYS A 790 7.77 6.62 -47.20
C LYS A 790 8.91 7.43 -46.62
N PHE A 791 8.73 7.97 -45.40
CA PHE A 791 9.76 8.73 -44.71
C PHE A 791 10.80 7.83 -44.02
N ALA A 792 10.33 6.84 -43.26
CA ALA A 792 11.16 6.07 -42.34
C ALA A 792 11.95 4.94 -42.98
N LEU A 793 11.39 4.26 -44.01
CA LEU A 793 12.09 3.19 -44.75
C LEU A 793 12.97 3.78 -45.83
N THR A 794 14.26 3.51 -45.74
CA THR A 794 15.22 3.88 -46.81
C THR A 794 15.22 2.86 -47.96
N ASP A 795 15.86 3.20 -49.10
CA ASP A 795 16.08 2.23 -50.18
C ASP A 795 17.30 1.34 -49.90
N GLU A 796 18.04 1.56 -48.83
CA GLU A 796 19.16 0.75 -48.43
C GLU A 796 18.68 -0.58 -47.82
N ILE A 797 19.19 -1.70 -48.34
CA ILE A 797 18.99 -3.04 -47.79
C ILE A 797 20.12 -3.29 -46.77
N VAL A 798 19.83 -4.11 -45.75
CA VAL A 798 20.83 -4.51 -44.73
C VAL A 798 21.93 -5.35 -45.35
N GLU A 799 23.13 -5.41 -44.74
CA GLU A 799 24.30 -6.10 -45.31
C GLU A 799 24.09 -7.59 -45.50
N HIS A 800 23.26 -8.24 -44.68
CA HIS A 800 22.95 -9.67 -44.76
C HIS A 800 21.43 -9.86 -44.78
N PRO A 801 20.78 -9.61 -45.95
CA PRO A 801 19.32 -9.71 -46.05
C PRO A 801 18.86 -11.15 -45.96
N LEU A 802 17.73 -11.39 -45.30
CA LEU A 802 17.04 -12.68 -45.33
C LEU A 802 16.54 -12.94 -46.76
N ASN A 803 16.82 -14.15 -47.30
CA ASN A 803 16.23 -14.59 -48.54
C ASN A 803 14.91 -15.31 -48.24
N PHE A 804 13.82 -14.72 -48.69
CA PHE A 804 12.48 -15.30 -48.57
C PHE A 804 12.23 -16.33 -49.67
N GLU A 805 12.60 -17.60 -49.43
CA GLU A 805 12.22 -18.71 -50.30
C GLU A 805 10.73 -18.94 -50.16
N ILE A 806 9.95 -18.52 -51.14
CA ILE A 806 8.53 -18.81 -51.26
C ILE A 806 8.40 -20.04 -52.17
N PRO A 807 7.80 -21.15 -51.74
CA PRO A 807 7.58 -22.33 -52.57
C PRO A 807 6.76 -21.93 -53.79
N GLU A 808 7.25 -22.31 -54.99
CA GLU A 808 6.44 -22.20 -56.21
C GLU A 808 5.17 -23.05 -56.02
N GLU A 809 3.99 -22.47 -56.32
CA GLU A 809 2.76 -23.25 -56.42
C GLU A 809 2.98 -24.36 -57.45
N LYS A 810 3.02 -25.61 -57.03
CA LYS A 810 2.86 -26.70 -57.91
C LYS A 810 1.43 -26.58 -58.45
N ASP A 811 1.30 -26.20 -59.73
CA ASP A 811 0.06 -26.32 -60.51
C ASP A 811 -0.49 -27.72 -60.27
N GLU A 812 -1.39 -27.93 -59.33
CA GLU A 812 -2.27 -29.08 -59.30
C GLU A 812 -3.25 -28.89 -60.38
N LYS A 813 -2.80 -29.28 -61.62
CA LYS A 813 -3.68 -29.55 -62.66
C LYS A 813 -4.48 -30.80 -62.29
N LYS A 814 -5.69 -30.56 -61.75
CA LYS A 814 -6.87 -31.35 -62.13
C LYS A 814 -8.16 -30.64 -61.71
#